data_eeb133ed40a4d7e492cd8962ef6b4761
#
_entry.id   eeb133ed40a4d7e492cd8962ef6b4761
#
_cell.length_a   1.000
_cell.length_b   1.000
_cell.length_c   1.000
_cell.angle_alpha   90.00
_cell.angle_beta   90.00
_cell.angle_gamma   90.00
#
_symmetry.space_group_name_H-M   'P 1'
#
loop_
_entity.id
_entity.type
_entity.pdbx_description
1 polymer ?
#
loop_
_entity_poly.entity_id
_entity_poly.type
_entity_poly.pdbx_seq_one_letter_code
_entity_poly.pdbx_strand_id
1 'polypeptide(L)'
;MKTTILALLAISLALFLFLTKIASATPAQLDFFESRIRPVLATECYDCHGPEKQKGGLRLDSRDALLEGGDTGPAIIPGNPAESLLFQAINHSIDDLKMPKDGAKLDRRVLDDFSAWIRSGAVDPRDQPLTKEQASRESEWPNVLKLRSQWWSLRPISCPTPPATDLPEWSANPIDAFVLTRIREAKLEPAPRADPATLIRRISYILTGFPPAPAEIDAFVKASANNPQSALEALVDQKLASPAYGETWARHWMDWVRYAETYGSEGDPPIPYAFRYRDYLIRALNNDTPYPQLVREAIAGDLLPIPRLNPDAKTNESILGTAQLRMVLHGFSPVDSLDEMITFTDNQVDVVSKAFQGLTVSCARCHNHKFDAISQADYYSWFGIFSNSRPGVVNATLPGSNKSIRDELNTLKQQIKTSLANSWLQALPAQEPEGKPRNPAAPEILKQWNLRTDPWFTNGIGIQQGPTRAGEFSINLEGDKIISHIRPAGVVSDLVSNSDPAVLMSPRFINPGGTLWIRGGGSGNARARYVVNNYPRTGTIHKAIDLNGDGAIAWRKLDLEFWKGNEISIEITTGADLPAETKINQRSGFAVTDVAITTGGPPPDPTSAIDPRAAIQAWLDNSITDPQAELLDSLLHNNNRLPNSASLIPTVAPLLAKYRELESKLLPPLRSPGVIEADASDHPLFIRGDHKQPSDPVPRHFLDAIDPAPYKTQHSGRLELANSITRPDNPLTSRVIVNRLWHHVFGRGIVATTDNFGRLGSEPTHPELLDFLASDFNSNHGSIKHTLRLILTSRTFQLDHHASRLAGEIDPENKLLAQFTIRRLPAEAIRDAILLLSGTMNREMFGPSVPGNNPRRSIYVNVVRNDLDPFLAAFDTPVPSSTRGNRDSTNVPAQSLSLLNDPSIIDWSGKWAKRILNSAAPDDPSRITTMFNEAFGRNPTPEENKHCLDYLHSLADQSPDAAWRDLSQSLINLKEMIYLR
;
A
#
# COMPACT_ATOMS: atom_id res chain seq x y z
N MET A 1 1.81 -34.76 -80.89
CA MET A 1 2.80 -33.89 -80.28
C MET A 1 2.26 -32.59 -79.72
N LYS A 2 1.20 -31.95 -80.23
CA LYS A 2 0.64 -30.74 -79.58
C LYS A 2 -0.18 -30.96 -78.26
N THR A 3 -0.83 -32.11 -78.16
CA THR A 3 -1.66 -32.47 -77.01
C THR A 3 -0.84 -32.89 -75.76
N THR A 4 0.35 -33.47 -75.99
CA THR A 4 1.24 -33.91 -74.92
C THR A 4 2.01 -32.74 -74.29
N ILE A 5 2.30 -31.68 -75.02
CA ILE A 5 2.96 -30.46 -74.52
C ILE A 5 2.03 -29.59 -73.67
N LEU A 6 0.73 -29.52 -74.00
CA LEU A 6 -0.25 -28.80 -73.19
C LEU A 6 -0.55 -29.51 -71.88
N ALA A 7 -0.50 -30.86 -71.82
CA ALA A 7 -0.67 -31.57 -70.53
C ALA A 7 0.55 -31.42 -69.61
N LEU A 8 1.77 -31.43 -70.17
CA LEU A 8 3.01 -31.17 -69.41
C LEU A 8 3.11 -29.72 -68.90
N LEU A 9 2.67 -28.76 -69.71
CA LEU A 9 2.59 -27.35 -69.25
C LEU A 9 1.50 -27.15 -68.23
N ALA A 10 0.37 -27.80 -68.26
CA ALA A 10 -0.67 -27.73 -67.25
C ALA A 10 -0.25 -28.40 -65.91
N ILE A 11 0.47 -29.52 -65.98
CA ILE A 11 1.06 -30.21 -64.86
C ILE A 11 2.20 -29.38 -64.19
N SER A 12 3.05 -28.75 -65.02
CA SER A 12 4.10 -27.84 -64.55
C SER A 12 3.54 -26.56 -63.93
N LEU A 13 2.46 -26.00 -64.48
CA LEU A 13 1.78 -24.84 -63.93
C LEU A 13 1.00 -25.16 -62.62
N ALA A 14 0.41 -26.37 -62.56
CA ALA A 14 -0.23 -26.86 -61.33
C ALA A 14 0.80 -27.16 -60.23
N LEU A 15 1.97 -27.72 -60.60
CA LEU A 15 3.08 -27.95 -59.67
C LEU A 15 3.73 -26.62 -59.23
N PHE A 16 3.82 -25.64 -60.12
CA PHE A 16 4.29 -24.28 -59.79
C PHE A 16 3.29 -23.51 -58.94
N LEU A 17 1.99 -23.67 -59.12
CA LEU A 17 0.93 -23.11 -58.28
C LEU A 17 0.82 -23.85 -56.93
N PHE A 18 1.26 -25.12 -56.84
CA PHE A 18 1.32 -25.86 -55.56
C PHE A 18 2.58 -25.52 -54.76
N LEU A 19 3.68 -25.15 -55.42
CA LEU A 19 4.94 -24.72 -54.78
C LEU A 19 4.93 -23.24 -54.35
N THR A 20 3.93 -22.43 -54.78
CA THR A 20 3.82 -21.01 -54.36
C THR A 20 2.84 -20.75 -53.22
N LYS A 21 2.31 -21.80 -52.57
CA LYS A 21 1.62 -21.66 -51.29
C LYS A 21 2.55 -21.92 -50.09
N ILE A 22 3.76 -21.37 -50.07
CA ILE A 22 4.41 -21.00 -48.84
C ILE A 22 3.73 -19.69 -48.43
N ALA A 23 2.70 -19.80 -47.64
CA ALA A 23 2.07 -18.63 -46.99
C ALA A 23 3.20 -17.90 -46.23
N SER A 24 3.61 -16.77 -46.75
CA SER A 24 4.53 -15.89 -46.00
C SER A 24 3.92 -15.65 -44.62
N ALA A 25 4.70 -15.93 -43.57
CA ALA A 25 4.29 -15.76 -42.21
C ALA A 25 3.78 -14.32 -42.00
N THR A 26 2.63 -14.18 -41.37
CA THR A 26 2.11 -12.85 -41.09
C THR A 26 2.94 -12.18 -39.99
N PRO A 27 3.06 -10.86 -39.98
CA PRO A 27 3.77 -10.16 -38.90
C PRO A 27 3.26 -10.55 -37.49
N ALA A 28 1.96 -10.82 -37.35
CA ALA A 28 1.37 -11.26 -36.09
C ALA A 28 1.83 -12.67 -35.67
N GLN A 29 2.02 -13.59 -36.62
CA GLN A 29 2.53 -14.94 -36.30
C GLN A 29 4.02 -14.91 -35.91
N LEU A 30 4.80 -14.02 -36.52
CA LEU A 30 6.20 -13.82 -36.15
C LEU A 30 6.31 -13.19 -34.77
N ASP A 31 5.52 -12.15 -34.48
CA ASP A 31 5.48 -11.53 -33.18
C ASP A 31 5.05 -12.52 -32.10
N PHE A 32 4.07 -13.38 -32.39
CA PHE A 32 3.62 -14.42 -31.46
C PHE A 32 4.74 -15.42 -31.12
N PHE A 33 5.48 -15.87 -32.14
CA PHE A 33 6.62 -16.76 -31.91
C PHE A 33 7.71 -16.09 -31.07
N GLU A 34 8.15 -14.88 -31.46
CA GLU A 34 9.24 -14.17 -30.81
C GLU A 34 8.90 -13.75 -29.37
N SER A 35 7.62 -13.34 -29.11
CA SER A 35 7.20 -12.90 -27.81
C SER A 35 6.73 -14.02 -26.87
N ARG A 36 6.25 -15.17 -27.39
CA ARG A 36 5.58 -16.22 -26.62
C ARG A 36 6.30 -17.56 -26.59
N ILE A 37 6.87 -17.99 -27.71
CA ILE A 37 7.38 -19.34 -27.85
C ILE A 37 8.90 -19.37 -27.67
N ARG A 38 9.62 -18.50 -28.40
CA ARG A 38 11.09 -18.48 -28.36
C ARG A 38 11.65 -18.21 -26.94
N PRO A 39 11.13 -17.31 -26.12
CA PRO A 39 11.65 -17.11 -24.78
C PRO A 39 11.60 -18.37 -23.92
N VAL A 40 10.51 -19.15 -24.04
CA VAL A 40 10.34 -20.39 -23.28
C VAL A 40 11.30 -21.47 -23.81
N LEU A 41 11.45 -21.63 -25.14
CA LEU A 41 12.42 -22.54 -25.71
C LEU A 41 13.84 -22.23 -25.24
N ALA A 42 14.22 -20.93 -25.22
CA ALA A 42 15.54 -20.49 -24.82
C ALA A 42 15.82 -20.73 -23.33
N THR A 43 14.86 -20.53 -22.45
CA THR A 43 15.07 -20.61 -20.99
C THR A 43 14.82 -22.00 -20.41
N GLU A 44 13.90 -22.78 -20.99
CA GLU A 44 13.47 -24.05 -20.40
C GLU A 44 14.00 -25.28 -21.16
N CYS A 45 14.44 -25.10 -22.42
CA CYS A 45 14.72 -26.24 -23.27
C CYS A 45 16.17 -26.32 -23.80
N TYR A 46 16.82 -25.18 -24.13
CA TYR A 46 18.15 -25.18 -24.82
C TYR A 46 19.27 -25.75 -23.97
N ASP A 47 19.21 -25.71 -22.65
CA ASP A 47 20.21 -26.33 -21.76
C ASP A 47 20.38 -27.83 -22.00
N CYS A 48 19.36 -28.51 -22.53
CA CYS A 48 19.34 -29.93 -22.83
C CYS A 48 19.10 -30.22 -24.30
N HIS A 49 18.42 -29.37 -25.06
CA HIS A 49 18.02 -29.56 -26.45
C HIS A 49 18.45 -28.41 -27.34
N GLY A 50 19.64 -27.90 -27.14
CA GLY A 50 20.24 -26.78 -27.86
C GLY A 50 21.57 -27.20 -28.52
N PRO A 51 22.42 -26.22 -28.90
CA PRO A 51 23.66 -26.50 -29.60
C PRO A 51 24.71 -27.20 -28.74
N GLU A 52 24.67 -27.02 -27.38
CA GLU A 52 25.66 -27.62 -26.47
C GLU A 52 25.32 -29.06 -26.10
N LYS A 53 24.05 -29.35 -25.88
CA LYS A 53 23.54 -30.67 -25.52
C LYS A 53 22.35 -31.01 -26.39
N GLN A 54 22.28 -32.23 -26.84
CA GLN A 54 21.25 -32.75 -27.74
C GLN A 54 20.74 -34.08 -27.15
N LYS A 55 20.15 -33.96 -25.95
CA LYS A 55 19.60 -35.17 -25.31
C LYS A 55 18.50 -35.78 -26.14
N GLY A 56 18.59 -37.09 -26.40
CA GLY A 56 17.67 -37.81 -27.30
C GLY A 56 17.77 -37.36 -28.77
N GLY A 57 18.93 -36.88 -29.19
CA GLY A 57 19.14 -36.40 -30.56
C GLY A 57 18.38 -35.11 -30.94
N LEU A 58 17.63 -34.55 -30.00
CA LEU A 58 16.69 -33.45 -30.24
C LEU A 58 17.34 -32.08 -30.12
N ARG A 59 17.07 -31.20 -31.11
CA ARG A 59 17.35 -29.76 -31.11
C ARG A 59 16.03 -28.97 -31.23
N LEU A 60 15.92 -27.86 -30.50
CA LEU A 60 14.73 -27.01 -30.49
C LEU A 60 15.03 -25.54 -30.85
N ASP A 61 16.23 -25.28 -31.39
CA ASP A 61 16.76 -23.93 -31.66
C ASP A 61 16.63 -23.50 -33.14
N SER A 62 15.98 -24.31 -33.99
CA SER A 62 15.58 -23.93 -35.36
C SER A 62 14.30 -24.64 -35.77
N ARG A 63 13.64 -24.09 -36.80
CA ARG A 63 12.42 -24.67 -37.36
C ARG A 63 12.66 -26.05 -37.97
N ASP A 64 13.74 -26.18 -38.70
CA ASP A 64 14.08 -27.45 -39.36
C ASP A 64 14.38 -28.55 -38.34
N ALA A 65 15.12 -28.22 -37.27
CA ALA A 65 15.41 -29.16 -36.19
C ALA A 65 14.15 -29.58 -35.41
N LEU A 66 13.18 -28.68 -35.20
CA LEU A 66 11.88 -29.00 -34.61
C LEU A 66 11.07 -29.98 -35.49
N LEU A 67 11.11 -29.79 -36.79
CA LEU A 67 10.43 -30.67 -37.77
C LEU A 67 11.14 -32.01 -37.94
N GLU A 68 12.49 -32.04 -37.92
CA GLU A 68 13.30 -33.25 -37.96
C GLU A 68 13.12 -34.07 -36.68
N GLY A 69 13.16 -33.40 -35.50
CA GLY A 69 12.97 -33.98 -34.20
C GLY A 69 14.21 -34.70 -33.64
N GLY A 70 14.01 -35.70 -32.82
CA GLY A 70 15.06 -36.50 -32.19
C GLY A 70 14.85 -38.00 -32.39
N ASP A 71 15.47 -38.82 -31.52
CA ASP A 71 15.46 -40.29 -31.58
C ASP A 71 14.05 -40.90 -31.62
N THR A 72 13.03 -40.14 -31.11
CA THR A 72 11.63 -40.58 -31.06
C THR A 72 10.76 -40.05 -32.19
N GLY A 73 11.31 -39.25 -33.10
CA GLY A 73 10.62 -38.65 -34.23
C GLY A 73 10.46 -37.13 -34.18
N PRO A 74 9.67 -36.52 -35.09
CA PRO A 74 9.45 -35.09 -35.17
C PRO A 74 8.98 -34.50 -33.87
N ALA A 75 9.58 -33.37 -33.44
CA ALA A 75 9.18 -32.71 -32.21
C ALA A 75 7.81 -32.02 -32.32
N ILE A 76 7.53 -31.47 -33.53
CA ILE A 76 6.25 -30.81 -33.84
C ILE A 76 5.65 -31.33 -35.15
N ILE A 77 4.33 -31.36 -35.18
CA ILE A 77 3.51 -31.58 -36.38
C ILE A 77 2.70 -30.31 -36.61
N PRO A 78 3.06 -29.42 -37.53
CA PRO A 78 2.36 -28.18 -37.78
C PRO A 78 0.86 -28.41 -38.00
N GLY A 79 0.03 -27.65 -37.30
CA GLY A 79 -1.42 -27.78 -37.33
C GLY A 79 -2.00 -28.79 -36.32
N ASN A 80 -1.19 -29.68 -35.75
CA ASN A 80 -1.68 -30.75 -34.87
C ASN A 80 -0.92 -30.82 -33.55
N PRO A 81 -1.32 -30.03 -32.53
CA PRO A 81 -0.70 -30.07 -31.20
C PRO A 81 -0.80 -31.47 -30.52
N ALA A 82 -1.92 -32.18 -30.73
CA ALA A 82 -2.17 -33.42 -30.02
C ALA A 82 -1.18 -34.55 -30.45
N GLU A 83 -0.68 -34.52 -31.67
CA GLU A 83 0.31 -35.47 -32.19
C GLU A 83 1.75 -34.94 -32.12
N SER A 84 1.96 -33.71 -31.70
CA SER A 84 3.29 -33.11 -31.55
C SER A 84 3.98 -33.59 -30.25
N LEU A 85 5.10 -34.33 -30.39
CA LEU A 85 5.83 -34.89 -29.22
C LEU A 85 6.29 -33.81 -28.25
N LEU A 86 6.73 -32.67 -28.73
CA LEU A 86 7.06 -31.51 -27.86
C LEU A 86 5.88 -31.11 -26.98
N PHE A 87 4.69 -30.95 -27.54
CA PHE A 87 3.50 -30.57 -26.78
C PHE A 87 3.08 -31.66 -25.81
N GLN A 88 3.13 -32.93 -26.20
CA GLN A 88 2.84 -34.03 -25.30
C GLN A 88 3.80 -34.11 -24.12
N ALA A 89 5.11 -33.89 -24.37
CA ALA A 89 6.14 -33.90 -23.35
C ALA A 89 5.97 -32.75 -22.33
N ILE A 90 5.78 -31.50 -22.79
CA ILE A 90 5.59 -30.35 -21.89
C ILE A 90 4.22 -30.37 -21.18
N ASN A 91 3.22 -31.00 -21.77
CA ASN A 91 1.91 -31.20 -21.14
C ASN A 91 1.87 -32.41 -20.20
N HIS A 92 2.98 -33.18 -20.08
CA HIS A 92 3.07 -34.39 -19.29
C HIS A 92 2.01 -35.45 -19.65
N SER A 93 1.68 -35.56 -20.96
CA SER A 93 0.66 -36.47 -21.47
C SER A 93 1.17 -37.89 -21.63
N ILE A 94 2.49 -38.12 -21.63
CA ILE A 94 3.17 -39.40 -21.73
C ILE A 94 4.02 -39.60 -20.47
N ASP A 95 3.82 -40.71 -19.76
CA ASP A 95 4.46 -40.94 -18.45
C ASP A 95 5.99 -40.97 -18.51
N ASP A 96 6.55 -41.57 -19.56
CA ASP A 96 8.01 -41.72 -19.72
C ASP A 96 8.67 -40.52 -20.45
N LEU A 97 7.87 -39.51 -20.85
CA LEU A 97 8.33 -38.37 -21.63
C LEU A 97 7.82 -37.04 -21.01
N LYS A 98 8.23 -36.76 -19.77
CA LYS A 98 7.84 -35.51 -19.07
C LYS A 98 8.96 -34.49 -19.15
N MET A 99 8.65 -33.28 -19.66
CA MET A 99 9.59 -32.16 -19.77
C MET A 99 9.01 -30.88 -19.13
N PRO A 100 9.84 -30.04 -18.47
CA PRO A 100 11.27 -30.24 -18.20
C PRO A 100 11.53 -31.49 -17.33
N LYS A 101 12.61 -32.21 -17.59
CA LYS A 101 12.98 -33.42 -16.84
C LYS A 101 13.28 -33.05 -15.39
N ASP A 102 12.69 -33.74 -14.45
CA ASP A 102 12.80 -33.50 -13.00
C ASP A 102 12.27 -32.10 -12.56
N GLY A 103 11.59 -31.38 -13.44
CA GLY A 103 10.95 -30.09 -13.20
C GLY A 103 9.42 -30.16 -13.11
N ALA A 104 8.82 -29.07 -12.62
CA ALA A 104 7.37 -28.91 -12.63
C ALA A 104 6.82 -28.79 -14.06
N LYS A 105 5.59 -29.25 -14.29
CA LYS A 105 4.87 -29.01 -15.54
C LYS A 105 4.79 -27.51 -15.81
N LEU A 106 4.94 -27.12 -17.09
CA LEU A 106 4.81 -25.71 -17.49
C LEU A 106 3.42 -25.17 -17.19
N ASP A 107 3.34 -23.86 -16.92
CA ASP A 107 2.09 -23.17 -16.65
C ASP A 107 1.07 -23.36 -17.79
N ARG A 108 -0.21 -23.44 -17.42
CA ARG A 108 -1.30 -23.71 -18.37
C ARG A 108 -1.32 -22.72 -19.54
N ARG A 109 -1.02 -21.45 -19.31
CA ARG A 109 -0.98 -20.43 -20.39
C ARG A 109 0.16 -20.67 -21.35
N VAL A 110 1.31 -21.08 -20.86
CA VAL A 110 2.44 -21.44 -21.72
C VAL A 110 2.06 -22.63 -22.59
N LEU A 111 1.37 -23.62 -22.04
CA LEU A 111 0.87 -24.78 -22.80
C LEU A 111 -0.17 -24.36 -23.85
N ASP A 112 -1.08 -23.45 -23.49
CA ASP A 112 -2.08 -22.90 -24.43
C ASP A 112 -1.40 -22.13 -25.57
N ASP A 113 -0.34 -21.37 -25.29
CA ASP A 113 0.47 -20.68 -26.31
C ASP A 113 1.17 -21.65 -27.26
N PHE A 114 1.81 -22.71 -26.74
CA PHE A 114 2.40 -23.75 -27.58
C PHE A 114 1.36 -24.46 -28.45
N SER A 115 0.21 -24.76 -27.88
CA SER A 115 -0.91 -25.35 -28.61
C SER A 115 -1.40 -24.43 -29.75
N ALA A 116 -1.56 -23.14 -29.48
CA ALA A 116 -1.98 -22.14 -30.44
C ALA A 116 -0.93 -21.97 -31.56
N TRP A 117 0.36 -21.88 -31.19
CA TRP A 117 1.46 -21.77 -32.13
C TRP A 117 1.52 -22.97 -33.09
N ILE A 118 1.48 -24.20 -32.58
CA ILE A 118 1.50 -25.41 -33.39
C ILE A 118 0.26 -25.45 -34.28
N ARG A 119 -0.92 -25.12 -33.76
CA ARG A 119 -2.18 -25.12 -34.53
C ARG A 119 -2.16 -24.10 -35.66
N SER A 120 -1.51 -22.95 -35.47
CA SER A 120 -1.36 -21.91 -36.50
C SER A 120 -0.30 -22.21 -37.57
N GLY A 121 0.32 -23.42 -37.54
CA GLY A 121 1.31 -23.86 -38.51
C GLY A 121 2.76 -23.83 -38.03
N ALA A 122 2.98 -23.61 -36.70
CA ALA A 122 4.29 -23.57 -36.06
C ALA A 122 5.28 -22.65 -36.80
N VAL A 123 4.88 -21.42 -37.03
CA VAL A 123 5.72 -20.40 -37.68
C VAL A 123 6.91 -20.10 -36.78
N ASP A 124 8.10 -20.29 -37.32
CA ASP A 124 9.38 -20.07 -36.69
C ASP A 124 10.33 -19.41 -37.69
N PRO A 125 10.83 -18.20 -37.44
CA PRO A 125 11.69 -17.47 -38.40
C PRO A 125 13.14 -17.95 -38.40
N ARG A 126 13.52 -18.93 -37.60
CA ARG A 126 14.90 -19.43 -37.48
C ARG A 126 15.18 -20.51 -38.51
N ASP A 127 15.71 -20.09 -39.64
CA ASP A 127 15.97 -21.01 -40.81
C ASP A 127 17.18 -21.95 -40.60
N GLN A 128 18.09 -21.60 -39.65
CA GLN A 128 19.31 -22.37 -39.35
C GLN A 128 19.43 -22.65 -37.87
N PRO A 129 19.94 -23.83 -37.44
CA PRO A 129 20.28 -24.10 -36.06
C PRO A 129 21.31 -23.10 -35.52
N LEU A 130 21.15 -22.65 -34.31
CA LEU A 130 22.08 -21.74 -33.63
C LEU A 130 23.45 -22.42 -33.43
N THR A 131 24.53 -21.66 -33.59
CA THR A 131 25.84 -22.10 -33.10
C THR A 131 25.87 -22.08 -31.58
N LYS A 132 26.85 -22.78 -30.94
CA LYS A 132 27.01 -22.76 -29.48
C LYS A 132 27.15 -21.33 -28.93
N GLU A 133 27.92 -20.49 -29.60
CA GLU A 133 28.15 -19.10 -29.24
C GLU A 133 26.87 -18.26 -29.40
N GLN A 134 26.05 -18.51 -30.42
CA GLN A 134 24.79 -17.82 -30.63
C GLN A 134 23.76 -18.19 -29.54
N ALA A 135 23.63 -19.48 -29.23
CA ALA A 135 22.70 -19.94 -28.17
C ALA A 135 23.12 -19.44 -26.78
N SER A 136 24.43 -19.49 -26.50
CA SER A 136 24.94 -18.91 -25.23
C SER A 136 24.63 -17.44 -25.14
N ARG A 137 24.84 -16.65 -26.20
CA ARG A 137 24.47 -15.24 -26.24
C ARG A 137 22.96 -15.00 -26.10
N GLU A 138 22.12 -15.81 -26.71
CA GLU A 138 20.66 -15.67 -26.56
C GLU A 138 20.17 -15.95 -25.14
N SER A 139 20.85 -16.83 -24.42
CA SER A 139 20.54 -17.12 -23.00
C SER A 139 21.14 -16.09 -22.02
N GLU A 140 22.06 -15.23 -22.48
CA GLU A 140 22.57 -14.13 -21.67
C GLU A 140 21.47 -13.13 -21.30
N TRP A 141 21.45 -12.69 -20.04
CA TRP A 141 20.37 -11.83 -19.53
C TRP A 141 20.10 -10.56 -20.38
N PRO A 142 21.09 -9.82 -20.91
CA PRO A 142 20.80 -8.65 -21.75
C PRO A 142 19.94 -8.96 -22.99
N ASN A 143 20.14 -10.11 -23.61
CA ASN A 143 19.37 -10.53 -24.77
C ASN A 143 17.97 -11.02 -24.37
N VAL A 144 17.88 -11.77 -23.28
CA VAL A 144 16.61 -12.19 -22.67
C VAL A 144 15.80 -10.96 -22.26
N LEU A 145 16.41 -9.97 -21.61
CA LEU A 145 15.78 -8.72 -21.22
C LEU A 145 15.21 -7.98 -22.44
N LYS A 146 16.01 -7.79 -23.49
CA LYS A 146 15.59 -7.14 -24.74
C LYS A 146 14.38 -7.82 -25.37
N LEU A 147 14.36 -9.15 -25.38
CA LEU A 147 13.25 -9.92 -25.93
C LEU A 147 11.99 -9.78 -25.08
N ARG A 148 12.12 -9.91 -23.76
CA ARG A 148 10.99 -9.82 -22.80
C ARG A 148 10.43 -8.41 -22.67
N SER A 149 11.25 -7.37 -22.88
CA SER A 149 10.81 -5.97 -22.89
C SER A 149 9.85 -5.64 -24.06
N GLN A 150 9.72 -6.53 -25.04
CA GLN A 150 8.73 -6.41 -26.12
C GLN A 150 7.31 -6.83 -25.70
N TRP A 151 7.12 -7.33 -24.47
CA TRP A 151 5.82 -7.69 -23.97
C TRP A 151 4.85 -6.49 -24.00
N TRP A 152 3.59 -6.73 -24.33
CA TRP A 152 2.61 -5.68 -24.60
C TRP A 152 2.55 -4.59 -23.52
N SER A 153 2.63 -4.98 -22.24
CA SER A 153 2.51 -4.05 -21.12
C SER A 153 3.71 -3.10 -20.94
N LEU A 154 4.88 -3.48 -21.47
CA LEU A 154 6.11 -2.69 -21.43
C LEU A 154 6.30 -1.80 -22.68
N ARG A 155 5.43 -1.96 -23.69
CA ARG A 155 5.46 -1.08 -24.87
C ARG A 155 4.90 0.30 -24.50
N PRO A 156 5.37 1.38 -25.13
CA PRO A 156 4.83 2.73 -24.91
C PRO A 156 3.31 2.77 -25.08
N ILE A 157 2.64 3.61 -24.29
CA ILE A 157 1.19 3.81 -24.44
C ILE A 157 0.93 4.48 -25.77
N SER A 158 0.08 3.88 -26.58
CA SER A 158 -0.42 4.49 -27.81
C SER A 158 -1.60 5.41 -27.51
N CYS A 159 -1.94 6.28 -28.46
CA CYS A 159 -3.13 7.14 -28.37
C CYS A 159 -4.05 6.81 -29.57
N PRO A 160 -4.76 5.67 -29.54
CA PRO A 160 -5.58 5.26 -30.65
C PRO A 160 -6.81 6.17 -30.82
N THR A 161 -7.12 6.47 -32.07
CA THR A 161 -8.37 7.20 -32.39
C THR A 161 -9.56 6.24 -32.28
N PRO A 162 -10.66 6.65 -31.64
CA PRO A 162 -11.87 5.83 -31.58
C PRO A 162 -12.34 5.44 -32.98
N PRO A 163 -12.70 4.16 -33.21
CA PRO A 163 -13.20 3.70 -34.51
C PRO A 163 -14.46 4.46 -34.94
N ALA A 164 -14.64 4.66 -36.22
CA ALA A 164 -15.89 5.23 -36.74
C ALA A 164 -17.05 4.24 -36.55
N THR A 165 -18.20 4.73 -36.13
CA THR A 165 -19.43 3.93 -36.03
C THR A 165 -20.59 4.61 -36.77
N ASP A 166 -21.45 3.80 -37.36
CA ASP A 166 -22.69 4.21 -38.06
C ASP A 166 -23.87 4.41 -37.09
N LEU A 167 -23.69 4.07 -35.83
CA LEU A 167 -24.74 4.23 -34.80
C LEU A 167 -24.44 5.48 -33.95
N PRO A 168 -25.27 6.55 -34.10
CA PRO A 168 -25.03 7.82 -33.40
C PRO A 168 -24.94 7.70 -31.87
N GLU A 169 -25.73 6.82 -31.26
CA GLU A 169 -25.75 6.57 -29.82
C GLU A 169 -24.49 5.85 -29.31
N TRP A 170 -23.67 5.27 -30.20
CA TRP A 170 -22.40 4.62 -29.91
C TRP A 170 -21.21 5.50 -30.30
N SER A 171 -21.44 6.68 -30.86
CA SER A 171 -20.37 7.63 -31.24
C SER A 171 -20.20 8.76 -30.21
N ALA A 172 -21.15 8.92 -29.29
CA ALA A 172 -21.14 10.02 -28.32
C ALA A 172 -20.05 9.89 -27.26
N ASN A 173 -19.70 8.67 -26.88
CA ASN A 173 -18.61 8.37 -25.91
C ASN A 173 -17.56 7.52 -26.61
N PRO A 174 -16.27 7.88 -26.55
CA PRO A 174 -15.21 7.17 -27.24
C PRO A 174 -15.07 5.70 -26.85
N ILE A 175 -15.37 5.33 -25.58
CA ILE A 175 -15.35 3.94 -25.09
C ILE A 175 -16.24 3.06 -25.96
N ASP A 176 -17.41 3.56 -26.32
CA ASP A 176 -18.46 2.79 -26.97
C ASP A 176 -18.06 2.34 -28.36
N ALA A 177 -17.32 3.17 -29.09
CA ALA A 177 -16.83 2.83 -30.43
C ALA A 177 -15.86 1.64 -30.39
N PHE A 178 -14.95 1.59 -29.42
CA PHE A 178 -14.03 0.46 -29.25
C PHE A 178 -14.76 -0.82 -28.88
N VAL A 179 -15.71 -0.74 -27.96
CA VAL A 179 -16.49 -1.91 -27.50
C VAL A 179 -17.39 -2.43 -28.59
N LEU A 180 -18.13 -1.56 -29.30
CA LEU A 180 -19.00 -1.95 -30.40
C LEU A 180 -18.23 -2.65 -31.54
N THR A 181 -17.04 -2.16 -31.86
CA THR A 181 -16.18 -2.78 -32.89
C THR A 181 -15.90 -4.25 -32.55
N ARG A 182 -15.53 -4.54 -31.31
CA ARG A 182 -15.23 -5.92 -30.87
C ARG A 182 -16.49 -6.80 -30.83
N ILE A 183 -17.64 -6.24 -30.41
CA ILE A 183 -18.93 -6.96 -30.43
C ILE A 183 -19.28 -7.37 -31.86
N ARG A 184 -19.16 -6.43 -32.83
CA ARG A 184 -19.46 -6.69 -34.25
C ARG A 184 -18.48 -7.63 -34.94
N GLU A 185 -17.17 -7.59 -34.60
CA GLU A 185 -16.18 -8.55 -35.08
C GLU A 185 -16.57 -9.98 -34.71
N ALA A 186 -17.17 -10.16 -33.52
CA ALA A 186 -17.70 -11.43 -33.05
C ALA A 186 -19.10 -11.76 -33.61
N LYS A 187 -19.69 -10.89 -34.46
CA LYS A 187 -21.03 -11.02 -35.02
C LYS A 187 -22.12 -11.08 -33.92
N LEU A 188 -21.89 -10.36 -32.83
CA LEU A 188 -22.84 -10.20 -31.73
C LEU A 188 -23.56 -8.85 -31.84
N GLU A 189 -24.71 -8.76 -31.18
CA GLU A 189 -25.44 -7.52 -30.97
C GLU A 189 -25.39 -7.17 -29.48
N PRO A 190 -25.19 -5.87 -29.14
CA PRO A 190 -25.22 -5.45 -27.76
C PRO A 190 -26.63 -5.56 -27.15
N ALA A 191 -26.72 -5.82 -25.88
CA ALA A 191 -27.98 -5.79 -25.14
C ALA A 191 -28.68 -4.41 -25.24
N PRO A 192 -30.00 -4.32 -25.05
CA PRO A 192 -30.69 -3.05 -24.98
C PRO A 192 -30.20 -2.21 -23.79
N ARG A 193 -30.65 -0.98 -23.70
CA ARG A 193 -30.41 -0.12 -22.54
C ARG A 193 -31.20 -0.64 -21.35
N ALA A 194 -30.55 -0.73 -20.18
CA ALA A 194 -31.20 -1.04 -18.91
C ALA A 194 -32.21 0.05 -18.52
N ASP A 195 -33.21 -0.32 -17.74
CA ASP A 195 -34.17 0.62 -17.20
C ASP A 195 -33.54 1.64 -16.25
N PRO A 196 -34.16 2.82 -16.07
CA PRO A 196 -33.58 3.87 -15.23
C PRO A 196 -33.39 3.46 -13.75
N ALA A 197 -34.28 2.65 -13.17
CA ALA A 197 -34.17 2.23 -11.78
C ALA A 197 -32.96 1.30 -11.59
N THR A 198 -32.68 0.42 -12.55
CA THR A 198 -31.46 -0.40 -12.58
C THR A 198 -30.21 0.48 -12.70
N LEU A 199 -30.22 1.50 -13.58
CA LEU A 199 -29.05 2.37 -13.76
C LEU A 199 -28.72 3.20 -12.52
N ILE A 200 -29.70 3.83 -11.88
CA ILE A 200 -29.45 4.58 -10.63
C ILE A 200 -28.96 3.67 -9.50
N ARG A 201 -29.47 2.43 -9.40
CA ARG A 201 -29.00 1.46 -8.42
C ARG A 201 -27.53 1.09 -8.66
N ARG A 202 -27.13 0.81 -9.91
CA ARG A 202 -25.72 0.54 -10.28
C ARG A 202 -24.81 1.70 -9.89
N ILE A 203 -25.13 2.91 -10.33
CA ILE A 203 -24.31 4.11 -10.08
C ILE A 203 -24.19 4.39 -8.59
N SER A 204 -25.29 4.29 -7.84
CA SER A 204 -25.31 4.55 -6.40
C SER A 204 -24.40 3.59 -5.65
N TYR A 205 -24.50 2.28 -5.90
CA TYR A 205 -23.62 1.30 -5.25
C TYR A 205 -22.14 1.43 -5.68
N ILE A 206 -21.88 1.65 -6.97
CA ILE A 206 -20.49 1.77 -7.48
C ILE A 206 -19.81 3.01 -6.92
N LEU A 207 -20.49 4.14 -6.88
CA LEU A 207 -19.88 5.40 -6.45
C LEU A 207 -19.97 5.64 -4.95
N THR A 208 -21.08 5.28 -4.30
CA THR A 208 -21.32 5.64 -2.89
C THR A 208 -21.45 4.45 -1.94
N GLY A 209 -21.49 3.22 -2.47
CA GLY A 209 -21.67 2.00 -1.66
C GLY A 209 -23.04 1.85 -1.03
N PHE A 210 -24.01 2.70 -1.39
CA PHE A 210 -25.38 2.72 -0.86
C PHE A 210 -26.43 2.47 -1.93
N PRO A 211 -27.58 1.88 -1.57
CA PRO A 211 -28.76 1.93 -2.45
C PRO A 211 -29.24 3.39 -2.61
N PRO A 212 -29.87 3.73 -3.75
CA PRO A 212 -30.53 5.02 -3.89
C PRO A 212 -31.79 5.09 -3.00
N ALA A 213 -32.13 6.27 -2.52
CA ALA A 213 -33.40 6.48 -1.83
C ALA A 213 -34.58 6.40 -2.82
N PRO A 214 -35.78 5.94 -2.41
CA PRO A 214 -36.95 5.88 -3.31
C PRO A 214 -37.24 7.20 -4.03
N ALA A 215 -37.15 8.33 -3.34
CA ALA A 215 -37.35 9.65 -3.96
C ALA A 215 -36.27 10.02 -5.02
N GLU A 216 -35.04 9.52 -4.85
CA GLU A 216 -33.99 9.70 -5.87
C GLU A 216 -34.28 8.86 -7.12
N ILE A 217 -34.84 7.65 -6.94
CA ILE A 217 -35.27 6.79 -8.05
C ILE A 217 -36.36 7.47 -8.84
N ASP A 218 -37.42 7.93 -8.19
CA ASP A 218 -38.55 8.60 -8.82
C ASP A 218 -38.10 9.85 -9.59
N ALA A 219 -37.25 10.67 -8.99
CA ALA A 219 -36.70 11.86 -9.62
C ALA A 219 -35.88 11.53 -10.88
N PHE A 220 -35.00 10.50 -10.79
CA PHE A 220 -34.16 10.07 -11.90
C PHE A 220 -35.00 9.44 -13.05
N VAL A 221 -35.98 8.59 -12.73
CA VAL A 221 -36.88 7.99 -13.71
C VAL A 221 -37.63 9.10 -14.48
N LYS A 222 -38.16 10.11 -13.78
CA LYS A 222 -38.84 11.25 -14.40
C LYS A 222 -37.91 12.10 -15.28
N ALA A 223 -36.68 12.37 -14.81
CA ALA A 223 -35.69 13.10 -15.59
C ALA A 223 -35.25 12.32 -16.84
N SER A 224 -35.07 11.01 -16.72
CA SER A 224 -34.69 10.13 -17.83
C SER A 224 -35.73 10.00 -18.92
N ALA A 225 -37.00 10.20 -18.60
CA ALA A 225 -38.08 10.20 -19.61
C ALA A 225 -37.95 11.38 -20.62
N ASN A 226 -37.36 12.51 -20.23
CA ASN A 226 -37.16 13.68 -21.08
C ASN A 226 -35.84 13.62 -21.88
N ASN A 227 -34.72 13.37 -21.16
CA ASN A 227 -33.39 13.27 -21.75
C ASN A 227 -32.55 12.26 -20.96
N PRO A 228 -32.51 10.99 -21.39
CA PRO A 228 -31.85 9.92 -20.66
C PRO A 228 -30.34 10.15 -20.44
N GLN A 229 -29.63 10.73 -21.41
CA GLN A 229 -28.18 10.92 -21.30
C GLN A 229 -27.84 12.06 -20.35
N SER A 230 -28.50 13.19 -20.45
CA SER A 230 -28.29 14.34 -19.56
C SER A 230 -28.68 14.02 -18.12
N ALA A 231 -29.75 13.23 -17.91
CA ALA A 231 -30.14 12.76 -16.59
C ALA A 231 -29.06 11.85 -15.97
N LEU A 232 -28.50 10.94 -16.78
CA LEU A 232 -27.42 10.05 -16.35
C LEU A 232 -26.15 10.84 -15.94
N GLU A 233 -25.73 11.79 -16.77
CA GLU A 233 -24.56 12.63 -16.49
C GLU A 233 -24.74 13.42 -15.18
N ALA A 234 -25.90 14.06 -15.01
CA ALA A 234 -26.20 14.78 -13.77
C ALA A 234 -26.21 13.87 -12.52
N LEU A 235 -26.71 12.65 -12.64
CA LEU A 235 -26.68 11.66 -11.56
C LEU A 235 -25.24 11.26 -11.22
N VAL A 236 -24.41 10.95 -12.22
CA VAL A 236 -23.01 10.59 -12.03
C VAL A 236 -22.26 11.73 -11.34
N ASP A 237 -22.42 12.96 -11.83
CA ASP A 237 -21.79 14.15 -11.25
C ASP A 237 -22.21 14.37 -9.79
N GLN A 238 -23.51 14.20 -9.48
CA GLN A 238 -24.04 14.27 -8.12
C GLN A 238 -23.41 13.22 -7.19
N LYS A 239 -23.29 11.96 -7.64
CA LYS A 239 -22.74 10.87 -6.83
C LYS A 239 -21.21 10.99 -6.66
N LEU A 240 -20.47 11.47 -7.67
CA LEU A 240 -19.05 11.79 -7.59
C LEU A 240 -18.74 12.95 -6.64
N ALA A 241 -19.67 13.89 -6.46
CA ALA A 241 -19.56 14.98 -5.50
C ALA A 241 -19.93 14.58 -4.06
N SER A 242 -20.53 13.41 -3.86
CA SER A 242 -20.93 12.93 -2.53
C SER A 242 -19.70 12.58 -1.67
N PRO A 243 -19.66 12.97 -0.37
CA PRO A 243 -18.61 12.50 0.54
C PRO A 243 -18.49 10.97 0.65
N ALA A 244 -19.59 10.24 0.45
CA ALA A 244 -19.63 8.79 0.45
C ALA A 244 -18.83 8.16 -0.71
N TYR A 245 -18.53 8.92 -1.76
CA TYR A 245 -17.63 8.49 -2.83
C TYR A 245 -16.23 8.17 -2.29
N GLY A 246 -15.62 9.08 -1.55
CA GLY A 246 -14.29 8.86 -0.98
C GLY A 246 -14.26 7.67 -0.02
N GLU A 247 -15.32 7.46 0.78
CA GLU A 247 -15.42 6.29 1.67
C GLU A 247 -15.45 4.96 0.87
N THR A 248 -16.21 4.91 -0.23
CA THR A 248 -16.31 3.71 -1.08
C THR A 248 -14.99 3.44 -1.79
N TRP A 249 -14.41 4.46 -2.42
CA TRP A 249 -13.22 4.28 -3.25
C TRP A 249 -11.93 4.16 -2.43
N ALA A 250 -11.87 4.72 -1.21
CA ALA A 250 -10.80 4.45 -0.26
C ALA A 250 -10.71 2.96 0.10
N ARG A 251 -11.87 2.25 0.18
CA ARG A 251 -11.86 0.81 0.47
C ARG A 251 -11.13 0.01 -0.61
N HIS A 252 -11.32 0.35 -1.89
CA HIS A 252 -10.59 -0.29 -2.98
C HIS A 252 -9.08 -0.04 -2.88
N TRP A 253 -8.66 1.20 -2.63
CA TRP A 253 -7.25 1.52 -2.41
C TRP A 253 -6.65 0.75 -1.22
N MET A 254 -7.39 0.64 -0.12
CA MET A 254 -6.95 -0.10 1.08
C MET A 254 -6.65 -1.57 0.76
N ASP A 255 -7.41 -2.21 -0.12
CA ASP A 255 -7.13 -3.57 -0.59
C ASP A 255 -5.85 -3.65 -1.42
N TRP A 256 -5.58 -2.65 -2.28
CA TRP A 256 -4.37 -2.64 -3.10
C TRP A 256 -3.10 -2.56 -2.25
N VAL A 257 -3.16 -1.84 -1.11
CA VAL A 257 -2.01 -1.65 -0.22
C VAL A 257 -2.10 -2.48 1.07
N ARG A 258 -2.98 -3.48 1.14
CA ARG A 258 -3.16 -4.39 2.29
C ARG A 258 -3.34 -3.69 3.63
N TYR A 259 -4.16 -2.64 3.68
CA TYR A 259 -4.44 -1.91 4.92
C TYR A 259 -4.85 -2.83 6.07
N ALA A 260 -4.22 -2.64 7.22
CA ALA A 260 -4.58 -3.29 8.47
C ALA A 260 -4.28 -2.37 9.66
N GLU A 261 -4.93 -2.65 10.79
CA GLU A 261 -4.76 -1.90 12.05
C GLU A 261 -3.95 -2.67 13.08
N THR A 262 -3.49 -3.89 12.71
CA THR A 262 -2.66 -4.76 13.54
C THR A 262 -1.52 -5.36 12.73
N TYR A 263 -0.50 -5.89 13.44
CA TYR A 263 0.69 -6.47 12.79
C TYR A 263 0.52 -7.93 12.36
N GLY A 264 -0.49 -8.65 12.85
CA GLY A 264 -0.83 -10.00 12.42
C GLY A 264 0.09 -11.12 12.92
N SER A 265 0.97 -10.86 13.86
CA SER A 265 1.85 -11.85 14.48
C SER A 265 1.28 -12.34 15.82
N GLU A 266 2.11 -13.05 16.61
CA GLU A 266 1.75 -13.51 17.95
C GLU A 266 1.24 -12.32 18.80
N GLY A 267 0.05 -12.50 19.36
CA GLY A 267 -0.61 -11.47 20.15
C GLY A 267 -1.19 -10.30 19.33
N ASP A 268 -1.02 -10.31 18.03
CA ASP A 268 -1.56 -9.36 17.04
C ASP A 268 -1.70 -7.91 17.56
N PRO A 269 -0.61 -7.25 17.99
CA PRO A 269 -0.68 -5.93 18.58
C PRO A 269 -1.11 -4.86 17.57
N PRO A 270 -1.81 -3.81 18.05
CA PRO A 270 -2.31 -2.76 17.17
C PRO A 270 -1.18 -1.91 16.56
N ILE A 271 -1.43 -1.40 15.35
CA ILE A 271 -0.63 -0.35 14.72
C ILE A 271 -1.18 1.01 15.21
N PRO A 272 -0.43 1.77 16.01
CA PRO A 272 -0.91 3.05 16.52
C PRO A 272 -1.33 4.00 15.40
N TYR A 273 -2.51 4.59 15.51
CA TYR A 273 -3.04 5.60 14.60
C TYR A 273 -3.27 5.14 13.14
N ALA A 274 -3.36 3.84 12.86
CA ALA A 274 -3.53 3.31 11.51
C ALA A 274 -4.75 3.91 10.77
N PHE A 275 -5.85 4.15 11.48
CA PHE A 275 -7.07 4.74 10.94
C PHE A 275 -6.86 6.09 10.23
N ARG A 276 -5.79 6.84 10.55
CA ARG A 276 -5.48 8.13 9.92
C ARG A 276 -5.10 7.98 8.45
N TYR A 277 -4.55 6.83 8.06
CA TYR A 277 -4.31 6.51 6.66
C TYR A 277 -5.61 6.33 5.88
N ARG A 278 -6.60 5.61 6.44
CA ARG A 278 -7.93 5.49 5.86
C ARG A 278 -8.58 6.88 5.70
N ASP A 279 -8.54 7.69 6.75
CA ASP A 279 -9.13 9.03 6.75
C ASP A 279 -8.45 9.95 5.71
N TYR A 280 -7.14 9.84 5.56
CA TYR A 280 -6.38 10.50 4.50
C TYR A 280 -6.86 10.09 3.11
N LEU A 281 -7.01 8.79 2.84
CA LEU A 281 -7.48 8.30 1.55
C LEU A 281 -8.88 8.81 1.21
N ILE A 282 -9.80 8.82 2.18
CA ILE A 282 -11.16 9.35 1.99
C ILE A 282 -11.10 10.83 1.58
N ARG A 283 -10.32 11.65 2.27
CA ARG A 283 -10.17 13.08 1.92
C ARG A 283 -9.54 13.27 0.56
N ALA A 284 -8.47 12.53 0.28
CA ALA A 284 -7.74 12.66 -0.98
C ALA A 284 -8.60 12.29 -2.20
N LEU A 285 -9.39 11.22 -2.11
CA LEU A 285 -10.28 10.79 -3.18
C LEU A 285 -11.50 11.71 -3.33
N ASN A 286 -12.06 12.21 -2.23
CA ASN A 286 -13.13 13.22 -2.30
C ASN A 286 -12.68 14.51 -2.99
N ASN A 287 -11.43 14.92 -2.77
CA ASN A 287 -10.81 16.08 -3.40
C ASN A 287 -10.28 15.80 -4.82
N ASP A 288 -10.47 14.59 -5.34
CA ASP A 288 -9.92 14.15 -6.63
C ASP A 288 -8.42 14.44 -6.76
N THR A 289 -7.66 14.19 -5.68
CA THR A 289 -6.20 14.36 -5.71
C THR A 289 -5.62 13.55 -6.86
N PRO A 290 -4.79 14.13 -7.75
CA PRO A 290 -4.23 13.43 -8.89
C PRO A 290 -3.57 12.11 -8.50
N TYR A 291 -3.88 11.03 -9.22
CA TYR A 291 -3.34 9.70 -8.92
C TYR A 291 -1.80 9.66 -8.86
N PRO A 292 -1.05 10.33 -9.76
CA PRO A 292 0.41 10.40 -9.63
C PRO A 292 0.87 11.03 -8.31
N GLN A 293 0.12 12.01 -7.78
CA GLN A 293 0.41 12.60 -6.48
C GLN A 293 0.16 11.60 -5.35
N LEU A 294 -0.94 10.85 -5.40
CA LEU A 294 -1.24 9.82 -4.40
C LEU A 294 -0.18 8.70 -4.38
N VAL A 295 0.32 8.29 -5.55
CA VAL A 295 1.40 7.30 -5.65
C VAL A 295 2.71 7.85 -5.05
N ARG A 296 3.07 9.11 -5.35
CA ARG A 296 4.24 9.76 -4.74
C ARG A 296 4.09 9.83 -3.22
N GLU A 297 2.92 10.20 -2.72
CA GLU A 297 2.64 10.24 -1.28
C GLU A 297 2.72 8.86 -0.64
N ALA A 298 2.25 7.81 -1.32
CA ALA A 298 2.29 6.44 -0.82
C ALA A 298 3.73 5.89 -0.68
N ILE A 299 4.67 6.35 -1.50
CA ILE A 299 6.05 5.86 -1.52
C ILE A 299 7.01 6.79 -0.78
N ALA A 300 6.86 8.10 -0.95
CA ALA A 300 7.80 9.12 -0.51
C ALA A 300 7.13 10.42 0.00
N GLY A 301 5.95 10.31 0.61
CA GLY A 301 5.19 11.48 1.07
C GLY A 301 5.90 12.32 2.12
N ASP A 302 6.80 11.73 2.88
CA ASP A 302 7.67 12.38 3.86
C ASP A 302 8.85 13.13 3.21
N LEU A 303 9.19 12.82 1.96
CA LEU A 303 10.33 13.36 1.21
C LEU A 303 9.92 14.41 0.16
N LEU A 304 8.62 14.66 0.00
CA LEU A 304 8.15 15.61 -1.01
C LEU A 304 8.61 17.05 -0.69
N PRO A 305 9.28 17.75 -1.63
CA PRO A 305 9.72 19.13 -1.42
C PRO A 305 8.56 20.09 -1.18
N ILE A 306 7.41 19.83 -1.79
CA ILE A 306 6.17 20.58 -1.63
C ILE A 306 5.09 19.60 -1.18
N PRO A 307 4.90 19.42 0.14
CA PRO A 307 3.87 18.53 0.64
C PRO A 307 2.46 19.13 0.46
N ARG A 308 1.47 18.29 0.29
CA ARG A 308 0.07 18.69 0.30
C ARG A 308 -0.38 18.88 1.76
N LEU A 309 -0.78 20.11 2.06
CA LEU A 309 -1.21 20.53 3.40
C LEU A 309 -2.73 20.68 3.45
N ASN A 310 -3.33 20.34 4.58
CA ASN A 310 -4.74 20.53 4.86
C ASN A 310 -4.91 21.38 6.12
N PRO A 311 -5.19 22.67 5.98
CA PRO A 311 -5.38 23.57 7.12
C PRO A 311 -6.59 23.21 7.99
N ASP A 312 -7.70 22.73 7.40
CA ASP A 312 -8.93 22.38 8.12
C ASP A 312 -8.72 21.15 9.00
N ALA A 313 -8.05 20.13 8.49
CA ALA A 313 -7.66 18.95 9.26
C ALA A 313 -6.40 19.17 10.10
N LYS A 314 -5.73 20.31 9.99
CA LYS A 314 -4.44 20.65 10.64
C LYS A 314 -3.35 19.61 10.36
N THR A 315 -3.30 19.08 9.12
CA THR A 315 -2.42 17.97 8.73
C THR A 315 -1.50 18.33 7.57
N ASN A 316 -0.32 17.71 7.59
CA ASN A 316 0.46 17.42 6.40
C ASN A 316 -0.07 16.11 5.82
N GLU A 317 -0.87 16.22 4.76
CA GLU A 317 -1.53 15.06 4.13
C GLU A 317 -0.52 14.14 3.44
N SER A 318 0.54 14.70 2.83
CA SER A 318 1.49 13.90 2.06
C SER A 318 2.20 12.84 2.91
N ILE A 319 2.59 13.18 4.14
CA ILE A 319 3.30 12.24 5.00
C ILE A 319 2.42 11.05 5.44
N LEU A 320 1.09 11.25 5.49
CA LEU A 320 0.14 10.18 5.81
C LEU A 320 0.15 9.07 4.77
N GLY A 321 0.49 9.38 3.52
CA GLY A 321 0.56 8.41 2.43
C GLY A 321 1.54 7.27 2.68
N THR A 322 2.64 7.52 3.40
CA THR A 322 3.68 6.51 3.69
C THR A 322 3.25 5.45 4.71
N ALA A 323 2.10 5.61 5.36
CA ALA A 323 1.64 4.70 6.41
C ALA A 323 1.52 3.24 5.92
N GLN A 324 1.18 3.02 4.65
CA GLN A 324 1.09 1.69 4.07
C GLN A 324 2.43 0.91 4.12
N LEU A 325 3.57 1.61 4.05
CA LEU A 325 4.90 1.00 4.15
C LEU A 325 5.18 0.43 5.55
N ARG A 326 4.48 0.92 6.59
CA ARG A 326 4.56 0.42 7.96
C ARG A 326 3.61 -0.75 8.24
N MET A 327 2.53 -0.89 7.45
CA MET A 327 1.47 -1.89 7.67
C MET A 327 1.84 -3.28 7.15
N VAL A 328 3.08 -3.72 7.32
CA VAL A 328 3.56 -5.04 6.93
C VAL A 328 3.29 -6.06 8.03
N LEU A 329 2.88 -7.26 7.64
CA LEU A 329 2.84 -8.42 8.55
C LEU A 329 4.27 -8.77 9.00
N HIS A 330 4.52 -8.88 10.31
CA HIS A 330 5.84 -9.29 10.82
C HIS A 330 5.78 -9.85 12.25
N GLY A 331 6.73 -10.73 12.58
CA GLY A 331 6.81 -11.43 13.86
C GLY A 331 7.10 -10.55 15.07
N PHE A 332 6.82 -11.08 16.28
CA PHE A 332 7.13 -10.40 17.54
C PHE A 332 8.53 -10.74 18.04
N SER A 333 8.92 -11.99 17.94
CA SER A 333 10.20 -12.51 18.44
C SER A 333 10.86 -13.37 17.37
N PRO A 334 11.45 -12.76 16.31
CA PRO A 334 12.07 -13.52 15.24
C PRO A 334 13.28 -14.32 15.76
N VAL A 335 13.47 -15.52 15.23
CA VAL A 335 14.65 -16.35 15.47
C VAL A 335 15.86 -15.79 14.69
N ASP A 336 15.61 -15.29 13.49
CA ASP A 336 16.57 -14.59 12.64
C ASP A 336 16.00 -13.21 12.28
N SER A 337 16.56 -12.16 12.87
CA SER A 337 16.08 -10.78 12.67
C SER A 337 16.37 -10.27 11.27
N LEU A 338 17.39 -10.79 10.60
CA LEU A 338 17.71 -10.41 9.22
C LEU A 338 16.73 -11.04 8.24
N ASP A 339 16.42 -12.33 8.39
CA ASP A 339 15.44 -13.01 7.54
C ASP A 339 14.04 -12.40 7.66
N GLU A 340 13.63 -12.05 8.88
CA GLU A 340 12.38 -11.34 9.12
C GLU A 340 12.36 -9.93 8.50
N MET A 341 13.48 -9.18 8.58
CA MET A 341 13.60 -7.88 7.93
C MET A 341 13.59 -8.00 6.40
N ILE A 342 14.18 -9.05 5.86
CA ILE A 342 14.11 -9.37 4.43
C ILE A 342 12.66 -9.63 4.03
N THR A 343 11.93 -10.43 4.78
CA THR A 343 10.51 -10.72 4.54
C THR A 343 9.66 -9.46 4.65
N PHE A 344 9.94 -8.60 5.62
CA PHE A 344 9.29 -7.30 5.78
C PHE A 344 9.50 -6.41 4.54
N THR A 345 10.73 -6.28 4.08
CA THR A 345 11.08 -5.43 2.93
C THR A 345 10.57 -6.03 1.61
N ASP A 346 10.65 -7.36 1.46
CA ASP A 346 10.08 -8.08 0.31
C ASP A 346 8.59 -7.80 0.14
N ASN A 347 7.83 -7.78 1.23
CA ASN A 347 6.41 -7.43 1.20
C ASN A 347 6.17 -5.97 0.76
N GLN A 348 7.07 -5.02 1.11
CA GLN A 348 6.98 -3.65 0.60
C GLN A 348 7.22 -3.59 -0.91
N VAL A 349 8.22 -4.32 -1.41
CA VAL A 349 8.51 -4.45 -2.85
C VAL A 349 7.31 -5.07 -3.57
N ASP A 350 6.77 -6.18 -3.06
CA ASP A 350 5.62 -6.90 -3.64
C ASP A 350 4.40 -5.98 -3.76
N VAL A 351 4.06 -5.30 -2.66
CA VAL A 351 2.87 -4.43 -2.64
C VAL A 351 3.03 -3.23 -3.57
N VAL A 352 4.16 -2.53 -3.54
CA VAL A 352 4.35 -1.35 -4.39
C VAL A 352 4.39 -1.72 -5.87
N SER A 353 5.05 -2.83 -6.22
CA SER A 353 5.14 -3.29 -7.61
C SER A 353 3.78 -3.75 -8.15
N LYS A 354 3.02 -4.54 -7.39
CA LYS A 354 1.68 -4.98 -7.78
C LYS A 354 0.66 -3.85 -7.79
N ALA A 355 0.64 -3.03 -6.73
CA ALA A 355 -0.35 -1.97 -6.57
C ALA A 355 -0.23 -0.90 -7.67
N PHE A 356 0.98 -0.51 -8.05
CA PHE A 356 1.19 0.64 -8.92
C PHE A 356 1.75 0.30 -10.30
N GLN A 357 2.35 -0.90 -10.48
CA GLN A 357 2.93 -1.33 -11.76
C GLN A 357 2.29 -2.61 -12.31
N GLY A 358 1.48 -3.33 -11.53
CA GLY A 358 0.91 -4.61 -11.93
C GLY A 358 1.98 -5.65 -12.26
N LEU A 359 3.11 -5.63 -11.56
CA LEU A 359 4.23 -6.55 -11.77
C LEU A 359 4.55 -7.34 -10.50
N THR A 360 5.08 -8.53 -10.67
CA THR A 360 5.49 -9.45 -9.60
C THR A 360 7.00 -9.40 -9.36
N VAL A 361 7.53 -8.21 -9.00
CA VAL A 361 8.97 -7.97 -8.83
C VAL A 361 9.59 -8.90 -7.78
N SER A 362 8.87 -9.23 -6.70
CA SER A 362 9.33 -10.15 -5.64
C SER A 362 9.64 -11.56 -6.15
N CYS A 363 9.08 -12.00 -7.28
CA CYS A 363 9.45 -13.27 -7.90
C CYS A 363 10.92 -13.32 -8.35
N ALA A 364 11.57 -12.15 -8.51
CA ALA A 364 12.97 -12.05 -8.87
C ALA A 364 13.95 -12.08 -7.68
N ARG A 365 13.48 -12.31 -6.45
CA ARG A 365 14.32 -12.39 -5.24
C ARG A 365 15.43 -13.43 -5.33
N CYS A 366 15.15 -14.62 -5.89
CA CYS A 366 16.08 -15.75 -5.87
C CYS A 366 16.86 -15.95 -7.17
N HIS A 367 16.32 -15.49 -8.29
CA HIS A 367 16.88 -15.57 -9.64
C HIS A 367 16.18 -14.54 -10.52
N ASN A 368 16.69 -14.24 -11.72
CA ASN A 368 15.96 -13.42 -12.67
C ASN A 368 14.54 -13.95 -12.86
N HIS A 369 13.56 -13.07 -12.95
CA HIS A 369 12.16 -13.47 -13.11
C HIS A 369 12.01 -14.48 -14.24
N LYS A 370 11.25 -15.57 -13.99
CA LYS A 370 11.20 -16.70 -14.92
C LYS A 370 10.67 -16.30 -16.31
N PHE A 371 9.73 -15.35 -16.38
CA PHE A 371 9.03 -14.99 -17.62
C PHE A 371 9.09 -13.52 -17.97
N ASP A 372 9.17 -12.63 -16.98
CA ASP A 372 9.11 -11.19 -17.19
C ASP A 372 10.51 -10.56 -17.33
N ALA A 373 10.54 -9.34 -17.86
CA ALA A 373 11.76 -8.56 -18.06
C ALA A 373 12.21 -7.90 -16.74
N ILE A 374 12.44 -8.72 -15.71
CA ILE A 374 12.82 -8.29 -14.35
C ILE A 374 14.02 -9.11 -13.91
N SER A 375 15.15 -8.46 -13.66
CA SER A 375 16.36 -9.10 -13.15
C SER A 375 16.32 -9.29 -11.65
N GLN A 376 17.18 -10.17 -11.13
CA GLN A 376 17.43 -10.24 -9.70
C GLN A 376 18.05 -8.92 -9.19
N ALA A 377 18.82 -8.22 -10.01
CA ALA A 377 19.35 -6.91 -9.70
C ALA A 377 18.25 -5.85 -9.54
N ASP A 378 17.21 -5.84 -10.42
CA ASP A 378 16.05 -4.97 -10.26
C ASP A 378 15.38 -5.17 -8.89
N TYR A 379 15.19 -6.43 -8.48
CA TYR A 379 14.63 -6.73 -7.17
C TYR A 379 15.48 -6.16 -6.03
N TYR A 380 16.81 -6.41 -6.04
CA TYR A 380 17.70 -5.91 -4.97
C TYR A 380 17.90 -4.40 -5.01
N SER A 381 17.75 -3.77 -6.17
CA SER A 381 17.66 -2.31 -6.29
C SER A 381 16.47 -1.76 -5.50
N TRP A 382 15.26 -2.28 -5.75
CA TRP A 382 14.05 -1.87 -5.02
C TRP A 382 14.11 -2.27 -3.55
N PHE A 383 14.64 -3.45 -3.25
CA PHE A 383 14.88 -3.89 -1.87
C PHE A 383 15.77 -2.90 -1.12
N GLY A 384 16.90 -2.47 -1.73
CA GLY A 384 17.80 -1.47 -1.17
C GLY A 384 17.12 -0.12 -0.93
N ILE A 385 16.21 0.29 -1.83
CA ILE A 385 15.43 1.53 -1.67
C ILE A 385 14.57 1.48 -0.39
N PHE A 386 13.82 0.39 -0.17
CA PHE A 386 12.92 0.29 0.97
C PHE A 386 13.64 -0.05 2.28
N SER A 387 14.69 -0.90 2.25
CA SER A 387 15.47 -1.27 3.45
C SER A 387 16.25 -0.10 4.06
N ASN A 388 16.48 0.98 3.30
CA ASN A 388 17.12 2.20 3.77
C ASN A 388 16.18 3.12 4.56
N SER A 389 14.90 2.78 4.67
CA SER A 389 13.94 3.52 5.48
C SER A 389 13.56 2.73 6.72
N ARG A 390 13.36 3.42 7.83
CA ARG A 390 13.01 2.83 9.11
C ARG A 390 11.51 2.93 9.36
N PRO A 391 10.82 1.82 9.61
CA PRO A 391 9.43 1.84 10.03
C PRO A 391 9.26 2.49 11.40
N GLY A 392 8.33 3.45 11.52
CA GLY A 392 8.13 4.20 12.75
C GLY A 392 6.79 4.92 12.84
N VAL A 393 6.73 5.87 13.76
CA VAL A 393 5.59 6.80 13.90
C VAL A 393 6.09 8.19 13.50
N VAL A 394 5.40 8.80 12.54
CA VAL A 394 5.78 10.10 11.98
C VAL A 394 4.86 11.22 12.48
N ASN A 395 5.36 12.47 12.46
CA ASN A 395 4.58 13.64 12.79
C ASN A 395 3.88 14.20 11.55
N ALA A 396 2.56 14.12 11.52
CA ALA A 396 1.72 14.60 10.43
C ALA A 396 1.03 15.95 10.76
N THR A 397 1.47 16.66 11.80
CA THR A 397 0.91 17.98 12.14
C THR A 397 1.20 19.01 11.04
N LEU A 398 0.24 19.88 10.78
CA LEU A 398 0.43 21.00 9.86
C LEU A 398 1.63 21.85 10.30
N PRO A 399 2.64 22.07 9.43
CA PRO A 399 3.80 22.90 9.78
C PRO A 399 3.39 24.29 10.27
N GLY A 400 4.03 24.75 11.34
CA GLY A 400 3.78 26.07 11.92
C GLY A 400 2.55 26.20 12.82
N SER A 401 1.76 25.15 13.04
CA SER A 401 0.51 25.21 13.86
C SER A 401 0.70 25.79 15.25
N ASN A 402 1.84 25.54 15.90
CA ASN A 402 2.16 26.03 17.24
C ASN A 402 3.21 27.15 17.27
N LYS A 403 3.59 27.70 16.10
CA LYS A 403 4.75 28.61 16.00
C LYS A 403 4.66 29.82 16.93
N SER A 404 3.56 30.56 16.92
CA SER A 404 3.38 31.77 17.75
C SER A 404 3.46 31.46 19.24
N ILE A 405 2.81 30.35 19.67
CA ILE A 405 2.83 29.93 21.09
C ILE A 405 4.27 29.54 21.48
N ARG A 406 4.99 28.79 20.65
CA ARG A 406 6.38 28.39 20.90
C ARG A 406 7.34 29.59 20.97
N ASP A 407 7.18 30.56 20.12
CA ASP A 407 7.98 31.80 20.14
C ASP A 407 7.76 32.57 21.44
N GLU A 408 6.52 32.67 21.93
CA GLU A 408 6.19 33.30 23.21
C GLU A 408 6.72 32.49 24.41
N LEU A 409 6.60 31.16 24.38
CA LEU A 409 7.16 30.24 25.40
C LEU A 409 8.69 30.39 25.49
N ASN A 410 9.39 30.47 24.37
CA ASN A 410 10.84 30.69 24.34
C ASN A 410 11.19 32.06 24.93
N THR A 411 10.41 33.10 24.65
CA THR A 411 10.61 34.44 25.23
C THR A 411 10.43 34.43 26.75
N LEU A 412 9.36 33.80 27.24
CA LEU A 412 9.13 33.62 28.67
C LEU A 412 10.24 32.81 29.35
N LYS A 413 10.71 31.75 28.69
CA LYS A 413 11.82 30.93 29.18
C LYS A 413 13.09 31.76 29.40
N GLN A 414 13.43 32.70 28.49
CA GLN A 414 14.57 33.62 28.67
C GLN A 414 14.34 34.61 29.80
N GLN A 415 13.11 35.11 30.02
CA GLN A 415 12.77 36.00 31.13
C GLN A 415 12.88 35.28 32.48
N ILE A 416 12.40 34.05 32.56
CA ILE A 416 12.53 33.18 33.72
C ILE A 416 14.01 32.93 34.03
N LYS A 417 14.81 32.59 33.03
CA LYS A 417 16.26 32.36 33.18
C LYS A 417 16.95 33.59 33.80
N THR A 418 16.69 34.78 33.22
CA THR A 418 17.28 36.06 33.72
C THR A 418 16.91 36.35 35.16
N SER A 419 15.62 36.14 35.51
CA SER A 419 15.14 36.38 36.86
C SER A 419 15.73 35.37 37.89
N LEU A 420 15.86 34.10 37.48
CA LEU A 420 16.49 33.09 38.33
C LEU A 420 17.98 33.40 38.55
N ALA A 421 18.75 33.60 37.46
CA ALA A 421 20.18 33.91 37.57
C ALA A 421 20.48 35.12 38.45
N ASN A 422 19.72 36.17 38.28
CA ASN A 422 19.86 37.38 39.14
C ASN A 422 19.54 37.09 40.58
N SER A 423 18.49 36.29 40.90
CA SER A 423 18.15 35.89 42.24
C SER A 423 19.28 35.05 42.88
N TRP A 424 19.85 34.10 42.10
CA TRP A 424 20.96 33.27 42.59
C TRP A 424 22.25 34.03 42.84
N LEU A 425 22.58 35.02 41.96
CA LEU A 425 23.75 35.89 42.14
C LEU A 425 23.63 36.76 43.44
N GLN A 426 22.38 37.09 43.80
CA GLN A 426 22.12 37.82 45.06
C GLN A 426 22.20 36.88 46.30
N ALA A 427 21.76 35.66 46.17
CA ALA A 427 21.66 34.72 47.29
C ALA A 427 22.99 34.00 47.63
N LEU A 428 23.88 33.79 46.70
CA LEU A 428 25.12 33.05 46.88
C LEU A 428 26.28 33.97 47.31
N PRO A 429 26.89 33.73 48.50
CA PRO A 429 28.14 34.38 48.88
C PRO A 429 29.29 33.95 48.00
N ALA A 430 30.41 34.70 47.98
CA ALA A 430 31.61 34.28 47.32
C ALA A 430 32.14 32.98 47.97
N GLN A 431 32.39 31.97 47.19
CA GLN A 431 32.80 30.61 47.64
C GLN A 431 34.08 30.18 46.90
N GLU A 432 34.86 29.27 47.55
CA GLU A 432 35.96 28.63 46.89
C GLU A 432 35.48 27.67 45.76
N PRO A 433 36.29 27.50 44.71
CA PRO A 433 35.94 26.60 43.61
C PRO A 433 35.65 25.17 44.09
N GLU A 434 34.55 24.60 43.63
CA GLU A 434 34.15 23.22 43.92
C GLU A 434 34.55 22.25 42.82
N GLY A 435 35.07 21.08 43.19
CA GLY A 435 35.41 20.00 42.28
C GLY A 435 36.50 19.09 42.88
N LYS A 436 36.30 17.78 42.81
CA LYS A 436 37.33 16.80 43.21
C LYS A 436 37.83 16.09 41.94
N PRO A 437 39.18 16.01 41.71
CA PRO A 437 39.69 15.23 40.63
C PRO A 437 39.38 13.74 40.87
N ARG A 438 38.75 13.10 39.89
CA ARG A 438 38.54 11.65 39.87
C ARG A 438 39.35 11.10 38.71
N ASN A 439 40.28 10.20 38.95
CA ASN A 439 41.11 9.65 37.93
C ASN A 439 40.92 8.12 37.89
N PRO A 440 39.80 7.60 37.38
CA PRO A 440 39.69 6.18 37.11
C PRO A 440 40.50 5.85 35.86
N ALA A 441 41.07 4.65 35.79
CA ALA A 441 41.69 4.16 34.57
C ALA A 441 40.67 4.22 33.44
N ALA A 442 41.02 4.90 32.35
CA ALA A 442 40.10 5.03 31.20
C ALA A 442 39.92 3.66 30.52
N PRO A 443 38.67 3.22 30.24
CA PRO A 443 38.46 1.99 29.51
C PRO A 443 38.91 2.15 28.05
N GLU A 444 39.14 1.03 27.38
CA GLU A 444 39.33 1.03 25.93
C GLU A 444 38.01 1.41 25.26
N ILE A 445 38.04 2.44 24.43
CA ILE A 445 36.88 2.92 23.67
C ILE A 445 36.86 2.23 22.30
N LEU A 446 35.85 1.40 22.05
CA LEU A 446 35.65 0.71 20.79
C LEU A 446 34.96 1.62 19.76
N LYS A 447 34.04 2.47 20.21
CA LYS A 447 33.36 3.47 19.39
C LYS A 447 32.82 4.59 20.28
N GLN A 448 32.87 5.81 19.80
CA GLN A 448 32.29 6.98 20.47
C GLN A 448 31.64 7.90 19.43
N TRP A 449 30.54 8.54 19.79
CA TRP A 449 29.85 9.50 18.96
C TRP A 449 29.91 10.89 19.56
N ASN A 450 30.12 11.87 18.70
CA ASN A 450 29.91 13.27 19.01
C ASN A 450 28.51 13.68 18.55
N LEU A 451 27.56 13.83 19.44
CA LEU A 451 26.16 14.16 19.13
C LEU A 451 25.97 15.50 18.41
N ARG A 452 27.01 16.35 18.36
CA ARG A 452 26.96 17.67 17.69
C ARG A 452 27.47 17.63 16.25
N THR A 453 28.38 16.73 15.94
CA THR A 453 29.09 16.71 14.64
C THR A 453 28.80 15.45 13.84
N ASP A 454 28.51 14.34 14.50
CA ASP A 454 28.21 13.10 13.80
C ASP A 454 26.79 13.12 13.22
N PRO A 455 26.55 12.46 12.10
CA PRO A 455 25.26 12.49 11.39
C PRO A 455 24.23 11.60 12.12
N TRP A 456 23.57 12.14 13.15
CA TRP A 456 22.43 11.49 13.77
C TRP A 456 21.14 11.86 13.05
N PHE A 457 20.24 10.91 12.88
CA PHE A 457 18.93 11.12 12.29
C PHE A 457 17.91 11.50 13.37
N THR A 458 17.09 12.49 13.07
CA THR A 458 16.11 13.02 14.01
C THR A 458 14.70 12.94 13.44
N ASN A 459 13.75 12.56 14.30
CA ASN A 459 12.32 12.61 13.97
C ASN A 459 11.54 13.13 15.19
N GLY A 460 10.54 13.97 14.94
CA GLY A 460 9.68 14.53 15.98
C GLY A 460 10.01 15.99 16.31
N ILE A 461 9.01 16.67 16.90
CA ILE A 461 9.05 18.12 17.17
C ILE A 461 10.07 18.45 18.25
N GLY A 462 10.25 17.55 19.22
CA GLY A 462 11.10 17.81 20.39
C GLY A 462 12.58 18.06 20.08
N ILE A 463 13.09 17.55 18.95
CA ILE A 463 14.50 17.65 18.57
C ILE A 463 14.72 18.30 17.19
N GLN A 464 13.71 18.99 16.64
CA GLN A 464 13.84 19.68 15.35
C GLN A 464 14.95 20.75 15.30
N GLN A 465 15.33 21.30 16.46
CA GLN A 465 16.40 22.33 16.54
C GLN A 465 17.81 21.71 16.50
N GLY A 466 17.91 20.38 16.47
CA GLY A 466 19.20 19.67 16.52
C GLY A 466 19.87 19.71 17.89
N PRO A 467 21.21 19.52 17.93
CA PRO A 467 21.98 19.51 19.18
C PRO A 467 21.90 20.83 19.94
N THR A 468 21.82 20.74 21.23
CA THR A 468 21.68 21.88 22.16
C THR A 468 23.04 22.35 22.69
N ARG A 469 23.10 23.60 23.09
CA ARG A 469 24.23 24.19 23.82
C ARG A 469 24.17 23.81 25.31
N ALA A 470 25.29 23.94 25.99
CA ALA A 470 25.30 23.89 27.45
C ALA A 470 24.41 24.99 28.04
N GLY A 471 23.81 24.70 29.18
CA GLY A 471 22.95 25.64 29.91
C GLY A 471 21.49 25.65 29.47
N GLU A 472 21.08 24.76 28.54
CA GLU A 472 19.67 24.56 28.25
C GLU A 472 18.95 23.96 29.47
N PHE A 473 17.67 24.24 29.60
CA PHE A 473 16.87 23.81 30.74
C PHE A 473 15.42 23.62 30.36
N SER A 474 14.68 22.85 31.17
CA SER A 474 13.24 22.62 30.98
C SER A 474 12.45 23.26 32.13
N ILE A 475 11.31 23.88 31.81
CA ILE A 475 10.39 24.46 32.80
C ILE A 475 9.54 23.36 33.43
N ASN A 476 9.41 23.36 34.74
CA ASN A 476 8.46 22.49 35.43
C ASN A 476 7.03 22.92 35.18
N LEU A 477 6.26 21.99 34.60
CA LEU A 477 4.86 22.28 34.24
C LEU A 477 3.89 22.17 35.43
N GLU A 478 4.32 21.56 36.55
CA GLU A 478 3.49 21.32 37.73
C GLU A 478 4.26 21.64 39.02
N GLY A 479 3.52 21.85 40.12
CA GLY A 479 4.09 22.09 41.46
C GLY A 479 4.79 23.44 41.62
N ASP A 480 5.58 23.60 42.66
CA ASP A 480 6.23 24.86 43.05
C ASP A 480 7.63 25.07 42.43
N LYS A 481 8.26 23.98 41.93
CA LYS A 481 9.56 24.06 41.27
C LYS A 481 9.43 24.84 39.96
N ILE A 482 10.43 25.67 39.64
CA ILE A 482 10.48 26.51 38.44
C ILE A 482 11.07 25.77 37.27
N ILE A 483 12.28 25.21 37.41
CA ILE A 483 12.98 24.46 36.37
C ILE A 483 13.32 23.04 36.87
N SER A 484 13.43 22.09 35.94
CA SER A 484 13.80 20.72 36.28
C SER A 484 15.32 20.50 36.35
N HIS A 485 16.05 20.83 35.31
CA HIS A 485 17.48 20.64 35.21
C HIS A 485 18.14 21.72 34.38
N ILE A 486 19.44 21.96 34.60
CA ILE A 486 20.33 22.71 33.70
C ILE A 486 21.24 21.68 33.02
N ARG A 487 21.18 21.59 31.72
CA ARG A 487 21.80 20.53 30.93
C ARG A 487 23.18 20.93 30.37
N PRO A 488 24.16 20.02 30.35
CA PRO A 488 25.30 20.14 29.45
C PRO A 488 24.85 20.06 27.99
N ALA A 489 25.73 20.37 27.06
CA ALA A 489 25.43 20.29 25.62
C ALA A 489 25.14 18.84 25.20
N GLY A 490 24.18 18.66 24.30
CA GLY A 490 23.73 17.33 23.86
C GLY A 490 22.48 17.39 22.98
N VAL A 491 21.60 16.42 23.12
CA VAL A 491 20.29 16.42 22.49
C VAL A 491 19.21 16.33 23.57
N VAL A 492 18.33 17.32 23.62
CA VAL A 492 17.27 17.45 24.63
C VAL A 492 15.92 17.59 23.94
N SER A 493 14.97 16.71 24.28
CA SER A 493 13.68 16.64 23.59
C SER A 493 12.57 17.50 24.24
N ASP A 494 12.70 17.88 25.51
CA ASP A 494 11.70 18.56 26.31
C ASP A 494 12.00 20.04 26.62
N LEU A 495 12.71 20.70 25.71
CA LEU A 495 13.13 22.08 25.86
C LEU A 495 11.97 23.08 26.04
N VAL A 496 10.85 22.85 25.37
CA VAL A 496 9.67 23.71 25.40
C VAL A 496 8.51 22.99 26.08
N SER A 497 8.28 21.75 25.74
CA SER A 497 7.22 20.92 26.30
C SER A 497 7.63 19.45 26.31
N ASN A 498 7.29 18.73 27.37
CA ASN A 498 7.47 17.27 27.44
C ASN A 498 6.33 16.51 26.72
N SER A 499 5.41 17.19 26.06
CA SER A 499 4.46 16.59 25.12
C SER A 499 5.02 16.46 23.71
N ASP A 500 6.22 16.98 23.46
CA ASP A 500 6.89 16.94 22.18
C ASP A 500 7.56 15.59 21.94
N PRO A 501 7.11 14.78 20.95
CA PRO A 501 7.71 13.51 20.64
C PRO A 501 9.08 13.68 19.97
N ALA A 502 9.99 12.72 20.25
CA ALA A 502 11.32 12.74 19.71
C ALA A 502 11.88 11.32 19.52
N VAL A 503 12.55 11.10 18.38
CA VAL A 503 13.35 9.91 18.10
C VAL A 503 14.70 10.37 17.57
N LEU A 504 15.77 9.97 18.24
CA LEU A 504 17.15 10.18 17.86
C LEU A 504 17.78 8.84 17.47
N MET A 505 18.35 8.73 16.27
CA MET A 505 18.90 7.49 15.73
C MET A 505 20.34 7.68 15.26
N SER A 506 21.25 6.74 15.60
CA SER A 506 22.58 6.70 15.01
C SER A 506 22.54 6.15 13.59
N PRO A 507 23.55 6.45 12.74
CA PRO A 507 23.83 5.64 11.57
C PRO A 507 23.98 4.17 11.94
N ARG A 508 23.75 3.27 10.97
CA ARG A 508 23.98 1.84 11.11
C ARG A 508 25.48 1.55 11.18
N PHE A 509 25.87 0.54 11.93
CA PHE A 509 27.25 0.11 12.05
C PHE A 509 27.34 -1.36 12.45
N ILE A 510 28.44 -2.01 12.14
CA ILE A 510 28.71 -3.37 12.61
C ILE A 510 29.04 -3.31 14.10
N ASN A 511 28.31 -4.07 14.89
CA ASN A 511 28.46 -4.13 16.34
C ASN A 511 29.83 -4.73 16.73
N PRO A 512 30.72 -3.97 17.41
CA PRO A 512 32.02 -4.47 17.81
C PRO A 512 31.97 -5.41 19.04
N GLY A 513 30.80 -5.58 19.68
CA GLY A 513 30.63 -6.17 21.00
C GLY A 513 30.88 -5.14 22.11
N GLY A 514 31.11 -5.64 23.33
CA GLY A 514 31.36 -4.81 24.51
C GLY A 514 30.09 -4.21 25.12
N THR A 515 30.25 -3.09 25.80
CA THR A 515 29.16 -2.41 26.53
C THR A 515 28.87 -1.04 25.93
N LEU A 516 27.62 -0.84 25.53
CA LEU A 516 27.08 0.48 25.15
C LEU A 516 26.83 1.30 26.42
N TRP A 517 27.41 2.48 26.48
CA TRP A 517 27.19 3.48 27.53
C TRP A 517 26.49 4.70 26.93
N ILE A 518 25.40 5.10 27.59
CA ILE A 518 24.66 6.32 27.24
C ILE A 518 24.64 7.20 28.48
N ARG A 519 25.15 8.41 28.36
CA ARG A 519 25.08 9.43 29.39
C ARG A 519 23.82 10.26 29.15
N GLY A 520 22.79 9.99 29.93
CA GLY A 520 21.49 10.65 29.72
C GLY A 520 20.54 10.41 30.87
N GLY A 521 19.43 11.12 30.81
CA GLY A 521 18.30 11.02 31.72
C GLY A 521 17.01 11.38 31.04
N GLY A 522 15.87 10.99 31.60
CA GLY A 522 14.57 11.24 31.01
C GLY A 522 13.41 11.00 31.96
N SER A 523 12.20 11.15 31.42
CA SER A 523 10.95 10.95 32.14
C SER A 523 9.88 10.36 31.23
N GLY A 524 8.79 9.86 31.79
CA GLY A 524 7.60 9.45 31.04
C GLY A 524 7.85 8.30 30.03
N ASN A 525 8.59 7.25 30.44
CA ASN A 525 8.95 6.09 29.63
C ASN A 525 9.93 6.37 28.46
N ALA A 526 10.73 7.43 28.55
CA ALA A 526 11.81 7.64 27.62
C ALA A 526 12.83 6.48 27.70
N ARG A 527 13.28 5.97 26.55
CA ARG A 527 14.16 4.79 26.46
C ARG A 527 15.25 4.95 25.42
N ALA A 528 16.34 4.23 25.65
CA ALA A 528 17.37 4.00 24.65
C ALA A 528 17.48 2.52 24.37
N ARG A 529 17.71 2.13 23.11
CA ARG A 529 17.87 0.73 22.69
C ARG A 529 18.83 0.63 21.51
N TYR A 530 19.30 -0.56 21.25
CA TYR A 530 19.85 -0.89 19.94
C TYR A 530 18.77 -1.53 19.05
N VAL A 531 18.87 -1.36 17.77
CA VAL A 531 18.00 -1.98 16.76
C VAL A 531 18.89 -2.81 15.84
N VAL A 532 18.61 -4.10 15.75
CA VAL A 532 19.37 -5.05 14.94
C VAL A 532 18.76 -5.15 13.56
N ASN A 533 19.58 -5.06 12.50
CA ASN A 533 19.19 -5.23 11.11
C ASN A 533 17.99 -4.36 10.71
N ASN A 534 17.84 -3.18 11.27
CA ASN A 534 16.73 -2.25 11.06
C ASN A 534 15.32 -2.85 11.35
N TYR A 535 15.24 -3.94 12.10
CA TYR A 535 13.99 -4.63 12.40
C TYR A 535 13.08 -3.78 13.32
N PRO A 536 11.80 -3.57 12.96
CA PRO A 536 10.99 -2.51 13.58
C PRO A 536 10.46 -2.81 14.98
N ARG A 537 10.60 -4.05 15.51
CA ARG A 537 9.99 -4.44 16.80
C ARG A 537 10.98 -4.54 17.93
N THR A 538 10.43 -4.38 19.15
CA THR A 538 11.12 -4.43 20.43
C THR A 538 10.78 -5.70 21.18
N GLY A 539 10.77 -6.83 20.80
CA GLY A 539 10.55 -8.03 21.59
C GLY A 539 11.72 -8.31 22.51
N THR A 540 11.88 -9.53 22.93
CA THR A 540 12.99 -10.01 23.76
C THR A 540 14.36 -9.79 23.11
N ILE A 541 14.40 -9.55 21.80
CA ILE A 541 15.61 -9.38 21.02
C ILE A 541 16.24 -8.00 21.23
N HIS A 542 15.44 -6.95 21.34
CA HIS A 542 15.94 -5.58 21.49
C HIS A 542 15.83 -5.14 22.94
N LYS A 543 16.86 -5.38 23.70
CA LYS A 543 16.94 -4.85 25.08
C LYS A 543 16.95 -3.31 25.04
N ALA A 544 16.26 -2.71 25.98
CA ALA A 544 16.19 -1.27 26.15
C ALA A 544 16.79 -0.86 27.51
N ILE A 545 17.38 0.33 27.51
CA ILE A 545 17.74 1.05 28.74
C ILE A 545 16.58 1.98 29.06
N ASP A 546 16.07 1.90 30.28
CA ASP A 546 15.13 2.87 30.81
C ASP A 546 15.87 4.16 31.18
N LEU A 547 15.47 5.28 30.58
CA LEU A 547 15.98 6.61 30.89
C LEU A 547 15.16 7.30 31.99
N ASN A 548 14.04 6.68 32.43
CA ASN A 548 13.16 7.26 33.44
C ASN A 548 13.88 7.54 34.76
N GLY A 549 13.43 8.61 35.38
CA GLY A 549 13.90 9.06 36.69
C GLY A 549 13.42 10.49 36.91
N ASP A 550 14.15 11.20 37.75
CA ASP A 550 13.97 12.63 37.98
C ASP A 550 14.48 13.49 36.79
N GLY A 551 15.06 12.85 35.76
CA GLY A 551 15.68 13.51 34.61
C GLY A 551 17.19 13.78 34.76
N ALA A 552 17.81 13.41 35.86
CA ALA A 552 19.23 13.59 36.07
C ALA A 552 20.06 12.82 35.05
N ILE A 553 21.12 13.45 34.54
CA ILE A 553 22.06 12.81 33.62
C ILE A 553 22.97 11.87 34.37
N ALA A 554 22.97 10.59 33.92
CA ALA A 554 23.83 9.57 34.48
C ALA A 554 24.24 8.56 33.37
N TRP A 555 25.38 7.88 33.60
CA TRP A 555 25.78 6.78 32.73
C TRP A 555 24.88 5.57 32.92
N ARG A 556 24.36 5.06 31.81
CA ARG A 556 23.50 3.86 31.73
C ARG A 556 24.11 2.89 30.73
N LYS A 557 24.00 1.59 30.99
CA LYS A 557 24.70 0.57 30.20
C LYS A 557 23.78 -0.45 29.57
N LEU A 558 24.21 -0.99 28.45
CA LEU A 558 23.56 -2.09 27.73
C LEU A 558 24.64 -3.00 27.14
N ASP A 559 24.51 -4.30 27.36
CA ASP A 559 25.40 -5.31 26.82
C ASP A 559 25.12 -5.55 25.34
N LEU A 560 26.16 -5.49 24.51
CA LEU A 560 26.09 -5.68 23.07
C LEU A 560 26.71 -7.02 22.62
N GLU A 561 27.30 -7.83 23.49
CA GLU A 561 28.10 -8.99 23.12
C GLU A 561 27.28 -10.04 22.35
N PHE A 562 26.00 -10.24 22.73
CA PHE A 562 25.10 -11.19 22.06
C PHE A 562 24.92 -10.93 20.55
N TRP A 563 24.95 -9.68 20.11
CA TRP A 563 24.76 -9.26 18.71
C TRP A 563 26.05 -8.83 18.02
N LYS A 564 27.22 -9.20 18.57
CA LYS A 564 28.53 -8.89 17.98
C LYS A 564 28.61 -9.38 16.53
N GLY A 565 29.09 -8.52 15.65
CA GLY A 565 29.18 -8.79 14.20
C GLY A 565 27.91 -8.53 13.39
N ASN A 566 26.75 -8.28 14.03
CA ASN A 566 25.55 -7.87 13.33
C ASN A 566 25.53 -6.36 13.09
N GLU A 567 24.79 -5.93 12.05
CA GLU A 567 24.51 -4.51 11.82
C GLU A 567 23.49 -4.02 12.86
N ILE A 568 23.83 -2.94 13.58
CA ILE A 568 22.93 -2.31 14.55
C ILE A 568 22.89 -0.79 14.36
N SER A 569 21.84 -0.18 14.90
CA SER A 569 21.77 1.27 15.18
C SER A 569 21.32 1.49 16.63
N ILE A 570 21.65 2.67 17.18
CA ILE A 570 21.20 3.10 18.50
C ILE A 570 19.99 4.02 18.30
N GLU A 571 18.93 3.81 19.06
CA GLU A 571 17.73 4.64 19.05
C GLU A 571 17.39 5.10 20.45
N ILE A 572 17.10 6.40 20.58
CA ILE A 572 16.67 7.04 21.82
C ILE A 572 15.32 7.69 21.54
N THR A 573 14.30 7.32 22.34
CA THR A 573 12.90 7.73 22.06
C THR A 573 12.21 8.27 23.28
N THR A 574 11.28 9.19 23.08
CA THR A 574 10.25 9.52 24.07
C THR A 574 9.23 8.40 24.18
N GLY A 575 8.50 8.33 25.29
CA GLY A 575 7.46 7.32 25.51
C GLY A 575 6.31 7.36 24.49
N ALA A 576 6.11 8.50 23.83
CA ALA A 576 5.12 8.65 22.76
C ALA A 576 5.50 7.92 21.47
N ASP A 577 6.77 7.58 21.29
CA ASP A 577 7.33 7.00 20.06
C ASP A 577 7.75 5.53 20.20
N LEU A 578 7.38 4.87 21.28
CA LEU A 578 7.67 3.46 21.49
C LEU A 578 6.92 2.60 20.44
N PRO A 579 7.61 1.86 19.57
CA PRO A 579 7.01 1.29 18.36
C PRO A 579 6.04 0.13 18.58
N ALA A 580 5.98 -0.46 19.76
CA ALA A 580 5.20 -1.66 20.02
C ALA A 580 4.47 -1.67 21.37
N GLU A 581 4.36 -0.54 22.04
CA GLU A 581 3.70 -0.49 23.34
C GLU A 581 2.26 0.00 23.22
N THR A 582 1.37 -0.69 23.93
CA THR A 582 -0.06 -0.35 24.02
C THR A 582 -0.32 0.83 24.92
N LYS A 583 0.62 1.19 25.82
CA LYS A 583 0.54 2.35 26.72
C LYS A 583 1.53 3.42 26.28
N ILE A 584 1.05 4.33 25.44
CA ILE A 584 1.81 5.50 24.99
C ILE A 584 1.70 6.59 26.07
N ASN A 585 2.85 6.99 26.62
CA ASN A 585 2.88 8.16 27.49
C ASN A 585 3.03 9.43 26.65
N GLN A 586 2.03 10.29 26.70
CA GLN A 586 1.97 11.54 25.93
C GLN A 586 2.93 12.61 26.48
N ARG A 587 3.34 12.52 27.76
CA ARG A 587 4.29 13.42 28.40
C ARG A 587 5.56 12.68 28.76
N SER A 588 6.60 12.90 27.97
CA SER A 588 7.88 12.19 28.05
C SER A 588 8.99 13.06 27.48
N GLY A 589 10.18 12.95 28.04
CA GLY A 589 11.33 13.66 27.52
C GLY A 589 12.63 12.97 27.87
N PHE A 590 13.65 13.21 27.06
CA PHE A 590 15.03 12.75 27.34
C PHE A 590 16.05 13.88 27.08
N ALA A 591 17.18 13.74 27.74
CA ALA A 591 18.40 14.45 27.46
C ALA A 591 19.56 13.46 27.37
N VAL A 592 20.37 13.56 26.31
CA VAL A 592 21.54 12.70 26.10
C VAL A 592 22.74 13.57 25.70
N THR A 593 23.88 13.35 26.37
CA THR A 593 25.11 14.14 26.16
C THR A 593 26.21 13.33 25.49
N ASP A 594 26.34 12.02 25.83
CA ASP A 594 27.41 11.18 25.34
C ASP A 594 26.90 9.76 25.05
N VAL A 595 27.46 9.15 24.01
CA VAL A 595 27.23 7.77 23.62
C VAL A 595 28.57 7.12 23.26
N ALA A 596 28.89 5.99 23.88
CA ALA A 596 30.13 5.27 23.62
C ALA A 596 29.97 3.76 23.80
N ILE A 597 30.80 2.98 23.11
CA ILE A 597 30.96 1.56 23.33
C ILE A 597 32.40 1.31 23.87
N THR A 598 32.48 0.59 24.96
CA THR A 598 33.76 0.29 25.62
C THR A 598 33.88 -1.18 25.98
N THR A 599 35.11 -1.62 26.27
CA THR A 599 35.38 -2.99 26.80
C THR A 599 35.14 -3.14 28.31
N GLY A 600 34.83 -2.04 29.03
CA GLY A 600 34.71 -2.04 30.50
C GLY A 600 33.73 -0.96 31.01
N GLY A 601 34.25 -0.07 31.84
CA GLY A 601 33.49 1.00 32.48
C GLY A 601 33.08 2.12 31.50
N PRO A 602 32.31 3.12 31.96
CA PRO A 602 31.97 4.30 31.13
C PRO A 602 33.21 5.16 30.88
N PRO A 603 33.22 5.98 29.83
CA PRO A 603 34.19 7.05 29.68
C PRO A 603 34.25 7.95 30.93
N PRO A 604 35.42 8.48 31.29
CA PRO A 604 35.56 9.34 32.46
C PRO A 604 34.79 10.65 32.27
N ASP A 605 34.15 11.08 33.34
CA ASP A 605 33.52 12.40 33.36
C ASP A 605 34.61 13.50 33.42
N PRO A 606 34.42 14.62 32.70
CA PRO A 606 35.34 15.74 32.80
C PRO A 606 35.29 16.35 34.20
N THR A 607 36.45 16.67 34.77
CA THR A 607 36.58 17.26 36.10
C THR A 607 37.27 18.58 36.04
N SER A 608 36.70 19.62 36.65
CA SER A 608 37.32 20.93 36.82
C SER A 608 36.81 21.56 38.12
N ALA A 609 37.71 22.34 38.80
CA ALA A 609 37.27 23.17 39.90
C ALA A 609 36.61 24.46 39.33
N ILE A 610 35.36 24.72 39.68
CA ILE A 610 34.52 25.79 39.10
C ILE A 610 33.97 26.66 40.18
N ASP A 611 34.04 27.97 39.98
CA ASP A 611 33.35 28.99 40.82
C ASP A 611 31.87 29.01 40.49
N PRO A 612 30.96 28.75 41.44
CA PRO A 612 29.52 28.77 41.22
C PRO A 612 28.98 30.11 40.72
N ARG A 613 29.50 31.23 41.19
CA ARG A 613 29.05 32.58 40.75
C ARG A 613 29.46 32.85 39.32
N ALA A 614 30.67 32.46 38.93
CA ALA A 614 31.13 32.54 37.53
C ALA A 614 30.30 31.65 36.61
N ALA A 615 29.88 30.46 37.07
CA ALA A 615 28.98 29.59 36.33
C ALA A 615 27.59 30.21 36.13
N ILE A 616 27.00 30.84 37.15
CA ILE A 616 25.69 31.52 37.03
C ILE A 616 25.79 32.69 36.08
N GLN A 617 26.89 33.49 36.15
CA GLN A 617 27.11 34.60 35.23
C GLN A 617 27.27 34.08 33.79
N ALA A 618 28.07 33.04 33.58
CA ALA A 618 28.21 32.40 32.27
C ALA A 618 26.90 31.84 31.74
N TRP A 619 26.03 31.31 32.63
CA TRP A 619 24.71 30.87 32.24
C TRP A 619 23.84 32.04 31.77
N LEU A 620 23.83 33.15 32.52
CA LEU A 620 23.11 34.36 32.15
C LEU A 620 23.55 34.87 30.78
N ASP A 621 24.86 34.88 30.52
CA ASP A 621 25.50 35.43 29.31
C ASP A 621 25.49 34.45 28.11
N ASN A 622 24.92 33.24 28.25
CA ASN A 622 24.91 32.16 27.26
C ASN A 622 26.33 31.67 26.87
N SER A 623 27.32 31.83 27.74
CA SER A 623 28.71 31.40 27.57
C SER A 623 29.12 30.20 28.45
N ILE A 624 28.15 29.57 29.10
CA ILE A 624 28.37 28.47 30.04
C ILE A 624 28.96 27.22 29.34
N THR A 625 29.91 26.55 30.01
CA THR A 625 30.50 25.29 29.58
C THR A 625 29.75 24.07 30.17
N ASP A 626 29.98 22.86 29.60
CA ASP A 626 29.39 21.62 30.12
C ASP A 626 29.67 21.39 31.60
N PRO A 627 30.93 21.48 32.11
CA PRO A 627 31.18 21.31 33.52
C PRO A 627 30.51 22.37 34.42
N GLN A 628 30.38 23.61 33.93
CA GLN A 628 29.64 24.65 34.65
C GLN A 628 28.14 24.37 34.72
N ALA A 629 27.54 23.84 33.65
CA ALA A 629 26.13 23.44 33.63
C ALA A 629 25.88 22.27 34.62
N GLU A 630 26.76 21.28 34.65
CA GLU A 630 26.70 20.16 35.61
C GLU A 630 26.84 20.61 37.07
N LEU A 631 27.73 21.58 37.34
CA LEU A 631 27.82 22.16 38.67
C LEU A 631 26.52 22.86 39.07
N LEU A 632 25.94 23.70 38.20
CA LEU A 632 24.66 24.39 38.48
C LEU A 632 23.54 23.40 38.69
N ASP A 633 23.43 22.34 37.90
CA ASP A 633 22.43 21.29 38.09
C ASP A 633 22.61 20.57 39.43
N SER A 634 23.84 20.25 39.82
CA SER A 634 24.15 19.66 41.13
C SER A 634 23.74 20.59 42.27
N LEU A 635 24.04 21.87 42.19
CA LEU A 635 23.67 22.85 43.22
C LEU A 635 22.16 23.06 43.32
N LEU A 636 21.45 22.88 42.18
CA LEU A 636 20.00 22.97 42.11
C LEU A 636 19.30 21.82 42.88
N HIS A 637 19.90 20.63 42.86
CA HIS A 637 19.34 19.40 43.42
C HIS A 637 19.94 19.03 44.79
N ASN A 638 21.17 19.44 45.11
CA ASN A 638 21.83 19.13 46.37
C ASN A 638 21.63 20.25 47.37
N ASN A 639 20.87 19.97 48.43
CA ASN A 639 20.66 20.83 49.59
C ASN A 639 20.01 22.21 49.29
N ASN A 640 19.29 22.35 48.17
CA ASN A 640 18.63 23.59 47.73
C ASN A 640 19.57 24.83 47.81
N ARG A 641 20.82 24.66 47.43
CA ARG A 641 21.81 25.75 47.40
C ARG A 641 21.46 26.85 46.39
N LEU A 642 20.73 26.50 45.30
CA LEU A 642 20.09 27.45 44.37
C LEU A 642 18.57 27.41 44.60
N PRO A 643 17.95 28.50 45.02
CA PRO A 643 16.50 28.58 45.17
C PRO A 643 15.80 28.27 43.81
N ASN A 644 14.86 27.33 43.84
CA ASN A 644 14.13 26.87 42.68
C ASN A 644 12.62 26.69 42.95
N SER A 645 12.07 27.62 43.70
CA SER A 645 10.66 27.57 44.10
C SER A 645 10.00 28.91 43.74
N ALA A 646 8.84 28.85 43.12
CA ALA A 646 8.08 30.03 42.71
C ALA A 646 7.61 30.84 43.94
N SER A 647 7.39 30.19 45.06
CA SER A 647 7.04 30.81 46.35
C SER A 647 8.22 31.59 46.95
N LEU A 648 9.46 31.15 46.69
CA LEU A 648 10.69 31.82 47.13
C LEU A 648 11.19 32.92 46.20
N ILE A 649 10.79 32.89 44.93
CA ILE A 649 11.19 33.88 43.90
C ILE A 649 9.94 34.52 43.30
N PRO A 650 9.32 35.50 43.98
CA PRO A 650 8.05 36.08 43.51
C PRO A 650 8.10 36.76 42.16
N THR A 651 9.26 37.18 41.70
CA THR A 651 9.46 37.79 40.34
C THR A 651 9.25 36.77 39.23
N VAL A 652 9.43 35.47 39.48
CA VAL A 652 9.29 34.38 38.48
C VAL A 652 7.86 33.81 38.47
N ALA A 653 7.15 33.86 39.59
CA ALA A 653 5.82 33.23 39.73
C ALA A 653 4.82 33.62 38.61
N PRO A 654 4.64 34.90 38.22
CA PRO A 654 3.71 35.28 37.16
C PRO A 654 4.19 34.81 35.78
N LEU A 655 5.51 34.78 35.54
CA LEU A 655 6.09 34.29 34.27
C LEU A 655 5.88 32.78 34.12
N LEU A 656 6.08 32.04 35.20
CA LEU A 656 5.85 30.58 35.25
C LEU A 656 4.38 30.24 35.04
N ALA A 657 3.46 30.99 35.70
CA ALA A 657 2.03 30.78 35.49
C ALA A 657 1.61 31.01 34.03
N LYS A 658 2.11 32.08 33.41
CA LYS A 658 1.85 32.37 31.99
C LYS A 658 2.47 31.31 31.06
N TYR A 659 3.67 30.84 31.39
CA TYR A 659 4.30 29.75 30.62
C TYR A 659 3.43 28.48 30.60
N ARG A 660 2.99 28.05 31.77
CA ARG A 660 2.13 26.87 31.95
C ARG A 660 0.78 27.01 31.24
N GLU A 661 0.17 28.20 31.32
CA GLU A 661 -1.06 28.50 30.60
C GLU A 661 -0.87 28.35 29.05
N LEU A 662 0.21 28.94 28.52
CA LEU A 662 0.48 28.86 27.09
C LEU A 662 0.87 27.45 26.65
N GLU A 663 1.66 26.74 27.44
CA GLU A 663 2.03 25.35 27.13
C GLU A 663 0.79 24.45 27.04
N SER A 664 -0.18 24.64 27.92
CA SER A 664 -1.43 23.86 27.87
C SER A 664 -2.29 24.13 26.62
N LYS A 665 -2.02 25.22 25.90
CA LYS A 665 -2.69 25.58 24.63
C LYS A 665 -1.98 25.01 23.40
N LEU A 666 -0.81 24.38 23.55
CA LEU A 666 -0.15 23.71 22.45
C LEU A 666 -1.05 22.61 21.87
N LEU A 667 -1.26 22.66 20.57
CA LEU A 667 -1.96 21.56 19.88
C LEU A 667 -1.10 20.30 19.96
N PRO A 668 -1.65 19.18 20.41
CA PRO A 668 -0.90 17.93 20.47
C PRO A 668 -0.47 17.49 19.07
N PRO A 669 0.73 16.92 18.93
CA PRO A 669 1.22 16.44 17.65
C PRO A 669 0.30 15.37 17.05
N LEU A 670 -0.03 15.52 15.78
CA LEU A 670 -0.78 14.53 15.04
C LEU A 670 0.18 13.44 14.55
N ARG A 671 0.01 12.22 15.09
CA ARG A 671 0.90 11.08 14.86
C ARG A 671 0.28 10.08 13.87
N SER A 672 1.10 9.48 13.01
CA SER A 672 0.68 8.45 12.05
C SER A 672 1.75 7.36 11.92
N PRO A 673 1.39 6.11 11.63
CA PRO A 673 2.39 5.16 11.16
C PRO A 673 3.02 5.68 9.86
N GLY A 674 4.28 5.32 9.62
CA GLY A 674 5.02 5.75 8.44
C GLY A 674 6.43 5.18 8.44
N VAL A 675 7.29 5.78 7.65
CA VAL A 675 8.71 5.46 7.57
C VAL A 675 9.54 6.73 7.75
N ILE A 676 10.73 6.55 8.29
CA ILE A 676 11.69 7.61 8.61
C ILE A 676 12.91 7.36 7.75
N GLU A 677 13.44 8.40 7.08
CA GLU A 677 14.73 8.30 6.39
C GLU A 677 15.85 7.95 7.36
N ALA A 678 16.74 7.09 6.91
CA ALA A 678 17.94 6.69 7.63
C ALA A 678 19.16 6.79 6.71
N ASP A 679 20.31 6.29 7.14
CA ASP A 679 21.50 6.20 6.31
C ASP A 679 21.24 5.29 5.10
N ALA A 680 21.57 5.78 3.92
CA ALA A 680 21.33 5.11 2.66
C ALA A 680 22.60 4.45 2.11
N SER A 681 22.44 3.18 1.72
CA SER A 681 23.48 2.40 1.05
C SER A 681 22.86 1.52 -0.03
N ASP A 682 23.66 1.12 -1.00
CA ASP A 682 23.28 0.08 -1.95
C ASP A 682 23.32 -1.29 -1.25
N HIS A 683 22.29 -2.10 -1.51
CA HIS A 683 22.13 -3.39 -0.83
C HIS A 683 22.81 -4.51 -1.63
N PRO A 684 23.52 -5.45 -0.98
CA PRO A 684 24.09 -6.61 -1.65
C PRO A 684 23.02 -7.52 -2.24
N LEU A 685 23.27 -8.06 -3.41
CA LEU A 685 22.47 -9.13 -3.97
C LEU A 685 22.70 -10.41 -3.18
N PHE A 686 21.64 -11.13 -2.83
CA PHE A 686 21.74 -12.43 -2.16
C PHE A 686 21.66 -13.56 -3.20
N ILE A 687 22.74 -14.34 -3.33
CA ILE A 687 22.79 -15.47 -4.27
C ILE A 687 21.68 -16.45 -3.93
N ARG A 688 20.80 -16.73 -4.90
CA ARG A 688 19.59 -17.56 -4.73
C ARG A 688 18.66 -17.11 -3.62
N GLY A 689 18.68 -15.82 -3.25
CA GLY A 689 17.87 -15.27 -2.19
C GLY A 689 18.35 -15.60 -0.77
N ASP A 690 19.50 -16.27 -0.62
CA ASP A 690 20.08 -16.65 0.67
C ASP A 690 20.92 -15.48 1.25
N HIS A 691 20.42 -14.87 2.32
CA HIS A 691 21.09 -13.76 2.99
C HIS A 691 22.45 -14.11 3.60
N LYS A 692 22.76 -15.40 3.73
CA LYS A 692 24.08 -15.88 4.17
C LYS A 692 25.11 -15.92 3.04
N GLN A 693 24.67 -15.64 1.81
CA GLN A 693 25.51 -15.60 0.62
C GLN A 693 25.40 -14.23 -0.09
N PRO A 694 25.83 -13.13 0.54
CA PRO A 694 25.84 -11.82 -0.06
C PRO A 694 26.86 -11.75 -1.20
N SER A 695 26.49 -11.10 -2.32
CA SER A 695 27.34 -10.73 -3.44
C SER A 695 27.60 -9.22 -3.46
N ASP A 696 27.98 -8.65 -4.59
CA ASP A 696 28.25 -7.22 -4.73
C ASP A 696 26.99 -6.38 -4.48
N PRO A 697 27.15 -5.15 -3.95
CA PRO A 697 26.04 -4.20 -3.82
C PRO A 697 25.43 -3.83 -5.17
N VAL A 698 24.12 -3.76 -5.22
CA VAL A 698 23.34 -3.35 -6.42
C VAL A 698 22.99 -1.87 -6.32
N PRO A 699 23.41 -1.03 -7.28
CA PRO A 699 23.00 0.36 -7.33
C PRO A 699 21.48 0.50 -7.37
N ARG A 700 20.93 1.46 -6.64
CA ARG A 700 19.48 1.73 -6.65
C ARG A 700 19.09 2.38 -7.98
N HIS A 701 18.12 1.77 -8.69
CA HIS A 701 17.61 2.22 -9.99
C HIS A 701 16.14 1.80 -10.16
N PHE A 702 15.51 2.15 -11.26
CA PHE A 702 14.20 1.62 -11.63
C PHE A 702 14.35 0.21 -12.26
N LEU A 703 13.35 -0.26 -13.00
CA LEU A 703 13.45 -1.54 -13.72
C LEU A 703 14.30 -1.37 -14.99
N ASP A 704 15.27 -2.27 -15.20
CA ASP A 704 16.17 -2.26 -16.37
C ASP A 704 15.41 -2.22 -17.70
N ALA A 705 14.25 -2.84 -17.77
CA ALA A 705 13.39 -2.84 -18.94
C ALA A 705 12.81 -1.46 -19.31
N ILE A 706 12.80 -0.51 -18.38
CA ILE A 706 12.17 0.81 -18.56
C ILE A 706 13.23 1.92 -18.41
N ASP A 707 14.02 1.90 -17.34
CA ASP A 707 15.06 2.90 -17.05
C ASP A 707 16.17 2.30 -16.17
N PRO A 708 17.29 1.84 -16.76
CA PRO A 708 18.37 1.21 -16.01
C PRO A 708 19.31 2.21 -15.31
N ALA A 709 19.06 3.53 -15.42
CA ALA A 709 19.97 4.53 -14.89
C ALA A 709 20.00 4.52 -13.36
N PRO A 710 21.17 4.39 -12.70
CA PRO A 710 21.29 4.45 -11.26
C PRO A 710 20.85 5.80 -10.69
N TYR A 711 20.15 5.78 -9.56
CA TYR A 711 19.74 6.99 -8.86
C TYR A 711 20.94 7.73 -8.25
N LYS A 712 21.04 9.01 -8.50
CA LYS A 712 22.07 9.90 -7.93
C LYS A 712 21.52 10.57 -6.68
N THR A 713 21.42 9.83 -5.57
CA THR A 713 20.83 10.34 -4.33
C THR A 713 21.66 9.95 -3.11
N GLN A 714 21.66 10.82 -2.08
CA GLN A 714 22.21 10.52 -0.75
C GLN A 714 21.14 9.94 0.20
N HIS A 715 19.91 9.85 -0.26
CA HIS A 715 18.75 9.35 0.48
C HIS A 715 18.41 7.90 0.08
N SER A 716 17.34 7.36 0.65
CA SER A 716 16.89 5.98 0.36
C SER A 716 16.64 5.69 -1.13
N GLY A 717 16.28 6.69 -1.93
CA GLY A 717 15.87 6.52 -3.33
C GLY A 717 14.34 6.38 -3.49
N ARG A 718 13.56 6.47 -2.40
CA ARG A 718 12.08 6.37 -2.47
C ARG A 718 11.44 7.49 -3.30
N LEU A 719 11.98 8.71 -3.23
CA LEU A 719 11.48 9.83 -4.02
C LEU A 719 11.75 9.62 -5.51
N GLU A 720 12.93 9.16 -5.84
CA GLU A 720 13.34 8.82 -7.20
C GLU A 720 12.49 7.68 -7.76
N LEU A 721 12.27 6.62 -6.98
CA LEU A 721 11.38 5.52 -7.35
C LEU A 721 9.94 6.00 -7.58
N ALA A 722 9.41 6.83 -6.70
CA ALA A 722 8.08 7.41 -6.82
C ALA A 722 7.94 8.24 -8.11
N ASN A 723 8.97 9.01 -8.44
CA ASN A 723 9.03 9.80 -9.68
C ASN A 723 9.12 8.89 -10.92
N SER A 724 9.95 7.83 -10.89
CA SER A 724 10.06 6.85 -11.99
C SER A 724 8.73 6.11 -12.24
N ILE A 725 8.02 5.73 -11.17
CA ILE A 725 6.69 5.12 -11.29
C ILE A 725 5.67 6.10 -11.89
N THR A 726 5.71 7.37 -11.51
CA THR A 726 4.68 8.36 -11.89
C THR A 726 5.01 9.20 -13.11
N ARG A 727 6.14 8.96 -13.77
CA ARG A 727 6.48 9.71 -15.00
C ARG A 727 5.53 9.34 -16.14
N PRO A 728 5.16 10.31 -17.00
CA PRO A 728 4.11 10.13 -18.02
C PRO A 728 4.41 9.05 -19.07
N ASP A 729 5.68 8.77 -19.32
CA ASP A 729 6.15 7.76 -20.28
C ASP A 729 6.31 6.36 -19.67
N ASN A 730 6.03 6.18 -18.37
CA ASN A 730 5.95 4.85 -17.78
C ASN A 730 4.73 4.10 -18.38
N PRO A 731 4.93 2.96 -19.05
CA PRO A 731 3.86 2.30 -19.78
C PRO A 731 2.84 1.58 -18.89
N LEU A 732 3.14 1.41 -17.60
CA LEU A 732 2.37 0.55 -16.70
C LEU A 732 1.39 1.34 -15.83
N THR A 733 1.85 2.42 -15.21
CA THR A 733 1.12 3.11 -14.14
C THR A 733 -0.31 3.49 -14.53
N SER A 734 -0.48 4.13 -15.69
CA SER A 734 -1.80 4.56 -16.16
C SER A 734 -2.66 3.39 -16.64
N ARG A 735 -2.07 2.39 -17.32
CA ARG A 735 -2.78 1.17 -17.71
C ARG A 735 -3.32 0.41 -16.49
N VAL A 736 -2.51 0.28 -15.44
CA VAL A 736 -2.88 -0.44 -14.22
C VAL A 736 -4.05 0.24 -13.52
N ILE A 737 -3.97 1.56 -13.30
CA ILE A 737 -5.06 2.25 -12.60
C ILE A 737 -6.36 2.26 -13.42
N VAL A 738 -6.33 2.59 -14.71
CA VAL A 738 -7.57 2.61 -15.51
C VAL A 738 -8.20 1.22 -15.62
N ASN A 739 -7.39 0.16 -15.67
CA ASN A 739 -7.86 -1.22 -15.62
C ASN A 739 -8.53 -1.57 -14.28
N ARG A 740 -8.02 -1.07 -13.14
CA ARG A 740 -8.63 -1.25 -11.82
C ARG A 740 -9.95 -0.48 -11.70
N LEU A 741 -10.00 0.77 -12.19
CA LEU A 741 -11.25 1.53 -12.24
C LEU A 741 -12.30 0.79 -13.08
N TRP A 742 -11.90 0.29 -14.24
CA TRP A 742 -12.75 -0.54 -15.11
C TRP A 742 -13.24 -1.79 -14.41
N HIS A 743 -12.32 -2.52 -13.72
CA HIS A 743 -12.67 -3.72 -12.95
C HIS A 743 -13.73 -3.44 -11.89
N HIS A 744 -13.58 -2.34 -11.14
CA HIS A 744 -14.55 -1.99 -10.09
C HIS A 744 -15.90 -1.55 -10.66
N VAL A 745 -15.95 -1.05 -11.88
CA VAL A 745 -17.22 -0.71 -12.55
C VAL A 745 -17.90 -1.93 -13.18
N PHE A 746 -17.17 -2.76 -13.92
CA PHE A 746 -17.75 -3.87 -14.68
C PHE A 746 -17.62 -5.25 -14.02
N GLY A 747 -16.84 -5.38 -12.92
CA GLY A 747 -16.57 -6.65 -12.23
C GLY A 747 -15.44 -7.46 -12.83
N ARG A 748 -14.93 -7.07 -14.02
CA ARG A 748 -13.75 -7.67 -14.68
C ARG A 748 -12.93 -6.56 -15.31
N GLY A 749 -11.61 -6.60 -15.15
CA GLY A 749 -10.70 -5.69 -15.84
C GLY A 749 -10.61 -5.99 -17.34
N ILE A 750 -10.24 -5.00 -18.14
CA ILE A 750 -9.82 -5.21 -19.54
C ILE A 750 -8.67 -6.24 -19.55
N VAL A 751 -7.75 -6.12 -18.59
CA VAL A 751 -6.81 -7.16 -18.18
C VAL A 751 -7.38 -7.83 -16.93
N ALA A 752 -7.77 -9.09 -17.02
CA ALA A 752 -8.49 -9.78 -15.95
C ALA A 752 -7.62 -9.95 -14.67
N THR A 753 -6.30 -10.11 -14.85
CA THR A 753 -5.32 -10.19 -13.75
C THR A 753 -4.86 -8.79 -13.34
N THR A 754 -5.64 -8.12 -12.50
CA THR A 754 -5.43 -6.71 -12.13
C THR A 754 -4.09 -6.41 -11.45
N ASP A 755 -3.45 -7.42 -10.87
CA ASP A 755 -2.18 -7.32 -10.14
C ASP A 755 -1.00 -7.91 -10.90
N ASN A 756 -1.24 -8.42 -12.13
CA ASN A 756 -0.21 -9.02 -12.96
C ASN A 756 -0.44 -8.71 -14.45
N PHE A 757 0.35 -7.79 -14.97
CA PHE A 757 0.44 -7.38 -16.37
C PHE A 757 1.65 -8.03 -17.07
N GLY A 758 2.39 -8.87 -16.35
CA GLY A 758 3.49 -9.67 -16.90
C GLY A 758 3.01 -10.86 -17.75
N ARG A 759 3.96 -11.69 -18.16
CA ARG A 759 3.75 -12.82 -19.05
C ARG A 759 2.74 -13.87 -18.55
N LEU A 760 2.66 -14.08 -17.25
CA LEU A 760 1.66 -14.96 -16.62
C LEU A 760 0.32 -14.26 -16.36
N GLY A 761 0.23 -12.96 -16.60
CA GLY A 761 -1.01 -12.20 -16.57
C GLY A 761 -1.89 -12.46 -17.81
N SER A 762 -3.14 -11.97 -17.77
CA SER A 762 -4.05 -12.00 -18.90
C SER A 762 -3.64 -10.93 -19.92
N GLU A 763 -3.89 -11.19 -21.19
CA GLU A 763 -3.84 -10.13 -22.21
C GLU A 763 -5.09 -9.25 -22.12
N PRO A 764 -4.99 -7.99 -22.56
CA PRO A 764 -6.14 -7.12 -22.61
C PRO A 764 -7.16 -7.61 -23.66
N THR A 765 -8.44 -7.65 -23.29
CA THR A 765 -9.53 -7.98 -24.21
C THR A 765 -9.73 -6.88 -25.27
N HIS A 766 -9.45 -5.64 -24.90
CA HIS A 766 -9.58 -4.43 -25.72
C HIS A 766 -8.30 -3.60 -25.59
N PRO A 767 -7.19 -3.96 -26.27
CA PRO A 767 -5.89 -3.30 -26.07
C PRO A 767 -5.93 -1.82 -26.46
N GLU A 768 -6.59 -1.46 -27.57
CA GLU A 768 -6.70 -0.07 -28.01
C GLU A 768 -7.52 0.76 -27.00
N LEU A 769 -8.61 0.21 -26.45
CA LEU A 769 -9.39 0.87 -25.41
C LEU A 769 -8.57 1.09 -24.13
N LEU A 770 -7.76 0.11 -23.73
CA LEU A 770 -6.89 0.25 -22.56
C LEU A 770 -5.89 1.39 -22.75
N ASP A 771 -5.26 1.48 -23.92
CA ASP A 771 -4.31 2.53 -24.23
C ASP A 771 -4.98 3.89 -24.38
N PHE A 772 -6.17 3.95 -25.00
CA PHE A 772 -6.98 5.17 -25.06
C PHE A 772 -7.28 5.70 -23.65
N LEU A 773 -7.80 4.85 -22.75
CA LEU A 773 -8.12 5.23 -21.38
C LEU A 773 -6.87 5.67 -20.60
N ALA A 774 -5.73 4.98 -20.80
CA ALA A 774 -4.46 5.36 -20.16
C ALA A 774 -3.95 6.71 -20.67
N SER A 775 -4.05 6.99 -21.95
CA SER A 775 -3.69 8.27 -22.57
C SER A 775 -4.62 9.41 -22.12
N ASP A 776 -5.94 9.17 -22.10
CA ASP A 776 -6.95 10.12 -21.61
C ASP A 776 -6.71 10.46 -20.12
N PHE A 777 -6.44 9.44 -19.29
CA PHE A 777 -6.13 9.61 -17.88
C PHE A 777 -4.90 10.51 -17.68
N ASN A 778 -3.82 10.29 -18.42
CA ASN A 778 -2.63 11.13 -18.37
C ASN A 778 -2.92 12.58 -18.81
N SER A 779 -3.71 12.75 -19.88
CA SER A 779 -4.07 14.05 -20.42
C SER A 779 -4.95 14.86 -19.46
N ASN A 780 -5.75 14.17 -18.62
CA ASN A 780 -6.57 14.76 -17.57
C ASN A 780 -5.92 14.71 -16.18
N HIS A 781 -4.56 14.82 -16.14
CA HIS A 781 -3.77 14.95 -14.92
C HIS A 781 -3.92 13.81 -13.91
N GLY A 782 -4.39 12.65 -14.33
CA GLY A 782 -4.61 11.51 -13.45
C GLY A 782 -5.85 11.64 -12.54
N SER A 783 -6.90 12.32 -13.00
CA SER A 783 -8.17 12.44 -12.30
C SER A 783 -8.94 11.13 -12.33
N ILE A 784 -9.16 10.55 -11.15
CA ILE A 784 -9.96 9.32 -10.99
C ILE A 784 -11.44 9.61 -11.29
N LYS A 785 -11.95 10.75 -10.80
CA LYS A 785 -13.36 11.13 -11.02
C LYS A 785 -13.67 11.35 -12.51
N HIS A 786 -12.76 11.99 -13.26
CA HIS A 786 -12.90 12.15 -14.71
C HIS A 786 -13.04 10.78 -15.41
N THR A 787 -12.14 9.85 -15.14
CA THR A 787 -12.17 8.52 -15.78
C THR A 787 -13.42 7.73 -15.40
N LEU A 788 -13.84 7.79 -14.14
CA LEU A 788 -15.07 7.15 -13.70
C LEU A 788 -16.29 7.77 -14.37
N ARG A 789 -16.33 9.11 -14.51
CA ARG A 789 -17.38 9.80 -15.26
C ARG A 789 -17.46 9.32 -16.71
N LEU A 790 -16.31 9.26 -17.37
CA LEU A 790 -16.22 8.79 -18.76
C LEU A 790 -16.77 7.35 -18.92
N ILE A 791 -16.39 6.43 -18.00
CA ILE A 791 -16.84 5.04 -18.01
C ILE A 791 -18.34 4.94 -17.72
N LEU A 792 -18.83 5.61 -16.68
CA LEU A 792 -20.22 5.50 -16.20
C LEU A 792 -21.24 6.18 -17.12
N THR A 793 -20.81 7.14 -17.96
CA THR A 793 -21.67 7.79 -18.94
C THR A 793 -21.68 7.11 -20.31
N SER A 794 -20.85 6.06 -20.50
CA SER A 794 -20.80 5.29 -21.75
C SER A 794 -22.08 4.47 -21.98
N ARG A 795 -22.40 4.21 -23.24
CA ARG A 795 -23.48 3.30 -23.65
C ARG A 795 -23.21 1.87 -23.17
N THR A 796 -21.96 1.47 -23.19
CA THR A 796 -21.48 0.17 -22.70
C THR A 796 -21.89 -0.07 -21.24
N PHE A 797 -21.77 0.95 -20.37
CA PHE A 797 -22.21 0.83 -18.97
C PHE A 797 -23.74 0.75 -18.83
N GLN A 798 -24.46 1.34 -19.78
CA GLN A 798 -25.91 1.42 -19.78
C GLN A 798 -26.60 0.14 -20.30
N LEU A 799 -25.85 -0.87 -20.76
CA LEU A 799 -26.43 -2.11 -21.27
C LEU A 799 -27.19 -2.89 -20.20
N ASP A 800 -28.24 -3.56 -20.61
CA ASP A 800 -28.96 -4.51 -19.77
C ASP A 800 -28.10 -5.78 -19.52
N HIS A 801 -28.47 -6.57 -18.52
CA HIS A 801 -27.81 -7.82 -18.15
C HIS A 801 -28.36 -9.06 -18.87
N HIS A 802 -29.34 -8.91 -19.75
CA HIS A 802 -29.94 -9.99 -20.51
C HIS A 802 -29.17 -10.21 -21.81
N ALA A 803 -28.35 -11.29 -21.84
CA ALA A 803 -27.67 -11.71 -23.05
C ALA A 803 -28.62 -12.27 -24.07
N SER A 804 -28.33 -12.04 -25.38
CA SER A 804 -28.87 -12.91 -26.44
C SER A 804 -28.33 -14.34 -26.24
N ARG A 805 -29.10 -15.35 -26.68
CA ARG A 805 -28.62 -16.74 -26.63
C ARG A 805 -27.27 -16.91 -27.34
N LEU A 806 -27.10 -16.24 -28.48
CA LEU A 806 -25.86 -16.29 -29.25
C LEU A 806 -24.68 -15.70 -28.45
N ALA A 807 -24.87 -14.60 -27.73
CA ALA A 807 -23.84 -14.02 -26.88
C ALA A 807 -23.42 -14.99 -25.76
N GLY A 808 -24.36 -15.71 -25.14
CA GLY A 808 -24.06 -16.71 -24.13
C GLY A 808 -23.28 -17.93 -24.69
N GLU A 809 -23.45 -18.26 -25.97
CA GLU A 809 -22.73 -19.34 -26.65
C GLU A 809 -21.32 -18.92 -27.11
N ILE A 810 -21.15 -17.72 -27.64
CA ILE A 810 -19.86 -17.22 -28.20
C ILE A 810 -18.98 -16.63 -27.12
N ASP A 811 -19.51 -15.84 -26.21
CA ASP A 811 -18.78 -15.13 -25.15
C ASP A 811 -19.42 -15.34 -23.78
N PRO A 812 -19.38 -16.59 -23.22
CA PRO A 812 -19.99 -16.91 -21.94
C PRO A 812 -19.42 -16.13 -20.75
N GLU A 813 -18.17 -15.66 -20.86
CA GLU A 813 -17.52 -14.83 -19.86
C GLU A 813 -17.75 -13.32 -20.04
N ASN A 814 -18.54 -12.93 -21.06
CA ASN A 814 -18.79 -11.53 -21.41
C ASN A 814 -17.53 -10.65 -21.52
N LYS A 815 -16.48 -11.21 -22.14
CA LYS A 815 -15.21 -10.50 -22.38
C LYS A 815 -15.39 -9.33 -23.35
N LEU A 816 -16.34 -9.44 -24.27
CA LEU A 816 -16.64 -8.43 -25.30
C LEU A 816 -17.60 -7.35 -24.83
N LEU A 817 -18.14 -7.48 -23.60
CA LEU A 817 -19.04 -6.50 -22.97
C LEU A 817 -20.34 -6.27 -23.76
N ALA A 818 -20.89 -7.32 -24.39
CA ALA A 818 -22.16 -7.25 -25.12
C ALA A 818 -23.37 -7.02 -24.19
N GLN A 819 -23.19 -7.14 -22.87
CA GLN A 819 -24.18 -6.91 -21.82
C GLN A 819 -23.51 -6.46 -20.52
N PHE A 820 -24.29 -6.02 -19.53
CA PHE A 820 -23.79 -5.77 -18.19
C PHE A 820 -23.66 -7.11 -17.41
N THR A 821 -22.54 -7.30 -16.70
CA THR A 821 -22.31 -8.52 -15.92
C THR A 821 -22.95 -8.42 -14.55
N ILE A 822 -23.85 -9.36 -14.19
CA ILE A 822 -24.41 -9.48 -12.85
C ILE A 822 -23.26 -9.84 -11.88
N ARG A 823 -23.17 -9.13 -10.77
CA ARG A 823 -22.13 -9.36 -9.77
C ARG A 823 -22.65 -9.16 -8.35
N ARG A 824 -22.03 -9.89 -7.40
CA ARG A 824 -22.34 -9.69 -5.99
C ARG A 824 -21.77 -8.36 -5.50
N LEU A 825 -22.50 -7.68 -4.61
CA LEU A 825 -22.01 -6.50 -3.91
C LEU A 825 -20.86 -6.88 -2.96
N PRO A 826 -19.90 -5.96 -2.70
CA PRO A 826 -18.90 -6.14 -1.65
C PRO A 826 -19.55 -6.28 -0.27
N ALA A 827 -18.91 -7.01 0.64
CA ALA A 827 -19.36 -7.22 2.00
C ALA A 827 -19.78 -5.93 2.72
N GLU A 828 -18.96 -4.90 2.57
CA GLU A 828 -19.19 -3.59 3.17
C GLU A 828 -20.47 -2.92 2.64
N ALA A 829 -20.75 -3.03 1.34
CA ALA A 829 -21.96 -2.46 0.75
C ALA A 829 -23.21 -3.20 1.18
N ILE A 830 -23.13 -4.53 1.36
CA ILE A 830 -24.23 -5.35 1.89
C ILE A 830 -24.57 -4.92 3.32
N ARG A 831 -23.57 -4.89 4.21
CA ARG A 831 -23.75 -4.47 5.60
C ARG A 831 -24.26 -3.03 5.70
N ASP A 832 -23.69 -2.10 4.93
CA ASP A 832 -24.07 -0.69 4.92
C ASP A 832 -25.51 -0.50 4.43
N ALA A 833 -25.96 -1.26 3.42
CA ALA A 833 -27.34 -1.26 2.96
C ALA A 833 -28.33 -1.73 4.06
N ILE A 834 -27.98 -2.80 4.79
CA ILE A 834 -28.82 -3.31 5.90
C ILE A 834 -28.91 -2.27 7.03
N LEU A 835 -27.79 -1.64 7.38
CA LEU A 835 -27.78 -0.53 8.35
C LEU A 835 -28.66 0.65 7.91
N LEU A 836 -28.63 0.99 6.63
CA LEU A 836 -29.45 2.07 6.07
C LEU A 836 -30.94 1.72 6.17
N LEU A 837 -31.33 0.49 5.79
CA LEU A 837 -32.71 -0.02 5.91
C LEU A 837 -33.20 -0.01 7.36
N SER A 838 -32.36 -0.39 8.32
CA SER A 838 -32.69 -0.35 9.74
C SER A 838 -32.96 1.06 10.28
N GLY A 839 -32.48 2.10 9.59
CA GLY A 839 -32.54 3.51 10.04
C GLY A 839 -31.54 3.84 11.15
N THR A 840 -30.60 2.94 11.47
CA THR A 840 -29.65 3.12 12.59
C THR A 840 -28.27 3.59 12.15
N MET A 841 -28.01 3.71 10.86
CA MET A 841 -26.69 4.06 10.33
C MET A 841 -26.16 5.37 10.91
N ASN A 842 -25.03 5.28 11.61
CA ASN A 842 -24.24 6.45 11.97
C ASN A 842 -23.35 6.86 10.79
N ARG A 843 -23.58 8.09 10.29
CA ARG A 843 -22.86 8.68 9.14
C ARG A 843 -21.67 9.52 9.56
N GLU A 844 -21.24 9.44 10.82
CA GLU A 844 -20.03 10.14 11.27
C GLU A 844 -18.81 9.67 10.48
N MET A 845 -18.12 10.62 9.86
CA MET A 845 -16.93 10.35 9.08
C MET A 845 -15.67 10.52 9.93
N PHE A 846 -14.61 9.79 9.55
CA PHE A 846 -13.28 9.88 10.15
C PHE A 846 -13.17 9.37 11.59
N GLY A 847 -11.95 9.42 12.14
CA GLY A 847 -11.67 9.04 13.52
C GLY A 847 -11.43 7.53 13.72
N PRO A 848 -11.23 7.10 14.98
CA PRO A 848 -10.89 5.74 15.33
C PRO A 848 -11.89 4.70 14.81
N SER A 849 -11.39 3.52 14.51
CA SER A 849 -12.19 2.38 14.07
C SER A 849 -13.04 1.80 15.19
N VAL A 850 -14.09 1.08 14.84
CA VAL A 850 -15.09 0.52 15.74
C VAL A 850 -15.27 -0.97 15.48
N PRO A 851 -15.78 -1.75 16.46
CA PRO A 851 -16.12 -3.15 16.22
C PRO A 851 -17.31 -3.32 15.26
N GLY A 852 -17.45 -4.49 14.64
CA GLY A 852 -18.41 -4.76 13.59
C GLY A 852 -19.89 -4.63 13.96
N ASN A 853 -20.24 -4.78 15.23
CA ASN A 853 -21.60 -4.56 15.73
C ASN A 853 -21.97 -3.06 15.90
N ASN A 854 -21.03 -2.14 15.75
CA ASN A 854 -21.30 -0.71 15.81
C ASN A 854 -22.03 -0.25 14.54
N PRO A 855 -23.04 0.64 14.61
CA PRO A 855 -23.80 1.06 13.44
C PRO A 855 -23.09 2.09 12.53
N ARG A 856 -21.80 2.33 12.70
CA ARG A 856 -21.02 3.12 11.75
C ARG A 856 -20.84 2.37 10.42
N ARG A 857 -20.58 3.13 9.37
CA ARG A 857 -20.28 2.59 8.03
C ARG A 857 -19.14 1.60 8.06
N SER A 858 -19.23 0.55 7.23
CA SER A 858 -18.28 -0.60 7.25
C SER A 858 -16.83 -0.24 7.02
N ILE A 859 -16.53 0.87 6.33
CA ILE A 859 -15.13 1.33 6.17
C ILE A 859 -14.47 1.71 7.51
N TYR A 860 -15.28 1.98 8.56
CA TYR A 860 -14.81 2.31 9.90
C TYR A 860 -14.77 1.09 10.83
N VAL A 861 -15.15 -0.08 10.37
CA VAL A 861 -14.95 -1.33 11.13
C VAL A 861 -13.45 -1.62 11.18
N ASN A 862 -12.93 -2.00 12.36
CA ASN A 862 -11.52 -2.28 12.57
C ASN A 862 -11.06 -3.49 11.72
N VAL A 863 -9.86 -3.38 11.16
CA VAL A 863 -9.24 -4.43 10.35
C VAL A 863 -8.13 -5.08 11.17
N VAL A 864 -8.51 -6.09 11.95
CA VAL A 864 -7.60 -6.93 12.76
C VAL A 864 -7.20 -8.14 11.94
N ARG A 865 -5.88 -8.33 11.68
CA ARG A 865 -5.42 -9.37 10.74
C ARG A 865 -5.78 -10.79 11.16
N ASN A 866 -5.64 -11.10 12.43
CA ASN A 866 -5.92 -12.44 12.95
C ASN A 866 -7.38 -12.63 13.39
N ASP A 867 -8.19 -11.57 13.37
CA ASP A 867 -9.58 -11.58 13.81
C ASP A 867 -10.43 -10.60 12.99
N LEU A 868 -10.61 -10.93 11.70
CA LEU A 868 -11.47 -10.13 10.82
C LEU A 868 -12.92 -10.24 11.27
N ASP A 869 -13.70 -9.18 11.07
CA ASP A 869 -15.13 -9.20 11.33
C ASP A 869 -15.81 -10.41 10.64
N PRO A 870 -16.51 -11.28 11.38
CA PRO A 870 -17.03 -12.53 10.82
C PRO A 870 -18.04 -12.35 9.69
N PHE A 871 -18.88 -11.30 9.75
CA PHE A 871 -19.83 -11.01 8.68
C PHE A 871 -19.11 -10.58 7.41
N LEU A 872 -18.15 -9.64 7.52
CA LEU A 872 -17.37 -9.18 6.38
C LEU A 872 -16.55 -10.31 5.78
N ALA A 873 -15.94 -11.16 6.60
CA ALA A 873 -15.17 -12.34 6.16
C ALA A 873 -16.04 -13.36 5.43
N ALA A 874 -17.27 -13.62 5.90
CA ALA A 874 -18.22 -14.53 5.23
C ALA A 874 -18.58 -14.07 3.82
N PHE A 875 -18.49 -12.76 3.54
CA PHE A 875 -18.72 -12.16 2.23
C PHE A 875 -17.41 -11.78 1.51
N ASP A 876 -16.34 -12.56 1.75
CA ASP A 876 -15.07 -12.53 1.03
C ASP A 876 -14.25 -11.23 1.21
N THR A 877 -14.33 -10.58 2.37
CA THR A 877 -13.33 -9.55 2.70
C THR A 877 -11.97 -10.22 2.85
N PRO A 878 -10.94 -9.79 2.09
CA PRO A 878 -9.65 -10.47 2.08
C PRO A 878 -8.84 -10.22 3.35
N VAL A 879 -8.03 -11.23 3.75
CA VAL A 879 -6.99 -11.04 4.76
C VAL A 879 -5.93 -10.09 4.18
N PRO A 880 -5.59 -8.99 4.86
CA PRO A 880 -4.69 -7.96 4.33
C PRO A 880 -3.21 -8.36 4.49
N SER A 881 -2.76 -9.37 3.73
CA SER A 881 -1.36 -9.86 3.72
C SER A 881 -0.58 -9.43 2.48
N SER A 882 -1.26 -9.25 1.35
CA SER A 882 -0.68 -8.83 0.06
C SER A 882 -1.68 -7.95 -0.70
N THR A 883 -1.24 -7.37 -1.82
CA THR A 883 -2.10 -6.61 -2.74
C THR A 883 -3.27 -7.46 -3.23
N ARG A 884 -4.46 -6.88 -3.23
CA ARG A 884 -5.69 -7.44 -3.79
C ARG A 884 -6.37 -6.43 -4.70
N GLY A 885 -6.08 -6.51 -5.99
CA GLY A 885 -6.76 -5.69 -7.00
C GLY A 885 -8.10 -6.29 -7.44
N ASN A 886 -8.28 -7.58 -7.18
CA ASN A 886 -9.54 -8.30 -7.39
C ASN A 886 -9.83 -9.15 -6.17
N ARG A 887 -11.04 -9.06 -5.61
CA ARG A 887 -11.53 -9.92 -4.55
C ARG A 887 -12.18 -11.19 -5.12
N ASP A 888 -12.01 -12.29 -4.43
CA ASP A 888 -12.81 -13.48 -4.70
C ASP A 888 -14.30 -13.16 -4.48
N SER A 889 -15.16 -13.83 -5.22
CA SER A 889 -16.62 -13.73 -5.05
C SER A 889 -17.20 -15.14 -5.02
N THR A 890 -17.35 -15.66 -3.81
CA THR A 890 -17.92 -16.99 -3.60
C THR A 890 -19.45 -16.94 -3.51
N ASN A 891 -20.11 -18.07 -3.71
CA ASN A 891 -21.53 -18.23 -3.44
C ASN A 891 -21.70 -19.50 -2.61
N VAL A 892 -21.62 -19.36 -1.30
CA VAL A 892 -21.60 -20.47 -0.35
C VAL A 892 -22.75 -20.35 0.65
N PRO A 893 -23.29 -21.48 1.18
CA PRO A 893 -24.39 -21.47 2.15
C PRO A 893 -24.12 -20.63 3.41
N ALA A 894 -22.86 -20.52 3.82
CA ALA A 894 -22.44 -19.71 4.98
C ALA A 894 -22.90 -18.25 4.87
N GLN A 895 -22.99 -17.68 3.67
CA GLN A 895 -23.44 -16.30 3.45
C GLN A 895 -24.92 -16.11 3.80
N SER A 896 -25.79 -17.01 3.31
CA SER A 896 -27.21 -16.99 3.69
C SER A 896 -27.42 -17.28 5.18
N LEU A 897 -26.60 -18.18 5.75
CA LEU A 897 -26.65 -18.46 7.19
C LEU A 897 -26.19 -17.25 8.02
N SER A 898 -25.20 -16.47 7.57
CA SER A 898 -24.81 -15.23 8.22
C SER A 898 -25.94 -14.21 8.21
N LEU A 899 -26.63 -14.02 7.07
CA LEU A 899 -27.80 -13.13 6.99
C LEU A 899 -28.96 -13.57 7.88
N LEU A 900 -29.07 -14.86 8.20
CA LEU A 900 -30.14 -15.41 9.04
C LEU A 900 -29.81 -15.47 10.54
N ASN A 901 -28.53 -15.68 10.88
CA ASN A 901 -28.13 -16.01 12.25
C ASN A 901 -27.26 -14.98 12.95
N ASP A 902 -26.68 -14.01 12.21
CA ASP A 902 -25.87 -12.98 12.81
C ASP A 902 -26.73 -12.09 13.76
N PRO A 903 -26.34 -11.95 15.04
CA PRO A 903 -27.12 -11.18 16.02
C PRO A 903 -27.35 -9.72 15.61
N SER A 904 -26.39 -9.10 14.93
CA SER A 904 -26.50 -7.71 14.46
C SER A 904 -27.52 -7.61 13.31
N ILE A 905 -27.54 -8.57 12.40
CA ILE A 905 -28.50 -8.61 11.29
C ILE A 905 -29.93 -8.80 11.82
N ILE A 906 -30.10 -9.70 12.80
CA ILE A 906 -31.41 -9.92 13.46
C ILE A 906 -31.90 -8.63 14.14
N ASP A 907 -31.04 -7.94 14.88
CA ASP A 907 -31.36 -6.65 15.53
C ASP A 907 -31.73 -5.58 14.49
N TRP A 908 -30.95 -5.43 13.45
CA TRP A 908 -31.19 -4.42 12.41
C TRP A 908 -32.44 -4.73 11.58
N SER A 909 -32.72 -5.99 11.30
CA SER A 909 -33.98 -6.43 10.67
C SER A 909 -35.20 -6.05 11.53
N GLY A 910 -35.12 -6.27 12.84
CA GLY A 910 -36.16 -5.87 13.79
C GLY A 910 -36.38 -4.37 13.86
N LYS A 911 -35.31 -3.58 13.77
CA LYS A 911 -35.38 -2.11 13.70
C LYS A 911 -36.01 -1.62 12.39
N TRP A 912 -35.69 -2.26 11.26
CA TRP A 912 -36.35 -2.00 10.00
C TRP A 912 -37.85 -2.31 10.08
N ALA A 913 -38.22 -3.47 10.54
CA ALA A 913 -39.61 -3.85 10.75
C ALA A 913 -40.38 -2.83 11.58
N LYS A 914 -39.83 -2.41 12.74
CA LYS A 914 -40.45 -1.38 13.60
C LYS A 914 -40.62 -0.05 12.89
N ARG A 915 -39.63 0.39 12.09
CA ARG A 915 -39.69 1.62 11.32
C ARG A 915 -40.82 1.55 10.28
N ILE A 916 -40.98 0.41 9.62
CA ILE A 916 -42.05 0.18 8.63
C ILE A 916 -43.44 0.15 9.32
N LEU A 917 -43.58 -0.57 10.45
CA LEU A 917 -44.82 -0.59 11.20
C LEU A 917 -45.27 0.80 11.69
N ASN A 918 -44.31 1.66 12.05
CA ASN A 918 -44.54 3.02 12.50
C ASN A 918 -44.59 4.04 11.35
N SER A 919 -44.51 3.60 10.10
CA SER A 919 -44.58 4.50 8.93
C SER A 919 -46.01 4.98 8.68
N ALA A 920 -46.16 5.99 7.83
CA ALA A 920 -47.48 6.51 7.40
C ALA A 920 -48.23 5.59 6.43
N ALA A 921 -47.67 4.40 6.10
CA ALA A 921 -48.33 3.44 5.21
C ALA A 921 -49.62 2.91 5.82
N PRO A 922 -50.78 3.02 5.13
CA PRO A 922 -52.10 2.81 5.73
C PRO A 922 -52.41 1.32 6.00
N ASP A 923 -51.80 0.42 5.26
CA ASP A 923 -52.07 -1.01 5.28
C ASP A 923 -50.83 -1.86 4.99
N ASP A 924 -50.90 -3.15 5.19
CA ASP A 924 -49.80 -4.09 4.99
C ASP A 924 -49.33 -4.18 3.52
N PRO A 925 -50.18 -4.18 2.48
CA PRO A 925 -49.74 -4.06 1.08
C PRO A 925 -48.87 -2.82 0.81
N SER A 926 -49.22 -1.68 1.39
CA SER A 926 -48.47 -0.43 1.26
C SER A 926 -47.14 -0.48 2.00
N ARG A 927 -47.11 -1.12 3.18
CA ARG A 927 -45.86 -1.39 3.95
C ARG A 927 -44.90 -2.28 3.18
N ILE A 928 -45.40 -3.39 2.59
CA ILE A 928 -44.61 -4.29 1.75
C ILE A 928 -44.07 -3.53 0.56
N THR A 929 -44.89 -2.72 -0.09
CA THR A 929 -44.45 -1.87 -1.22
C THR A 929 -43.32 -0.92 -0.81
N THR A 930 -43.38 -0.32 0.37
CA THR A 930 -42.32 0.53 0.93
C THR A 930 -41.04 -0.27 1.14
N MET A 931 -41.10 -1.48 1.69
CA MET A 931 -39.95 -2.34 1.89
C MET A 931 -39.27 -2.71 0.57
N PHE A 932 -40.06 -3.07 -0.46
CA PHE A 932 -39.50 -3.38 -1.77
C PHE A 932 -38.82 -2.17 -2.43
N ASN A 933 -39.44 -1.00 -2.33
CA ASN A 933 -38.84 0.24 -2.86
C ASN A 933 -37.53 0.59 -2.14
N GLU A 934 -37.45 0.44 -0.82
CA GLU A 934 -36.24 0.71 -0.06
C GLU A 934 -35.13 -0.31 -0.34
N ALA A 935 -35.44 -1.61 -0.37
CA ALA A 935 -34.44 -2.66 -0.50
C ALA A 935 -34.00 -2.88 -1.96
N PHE A 936 -34.94 -2.85 -2.89
CA PHE A 936 -34.73 -3.27 -4.29
C PHE A 936 -34.87 -2.11 -5.31
N GLY A 937 -35.46 -1.00 -4.89
CA GLY A 937 -35.69 0.16 -5.79
C GLY A 937 -36.84 -0.05 -6.78
N ARG A 938 -37.75 -0.97 -6.48
CA ARG A 938 -38.91 -1.30 -7.31
C ARG A 938 -40.12 -1.69 -6.48
N ASN A 939 -41.31 -1.61 -7.07
CA ASN A 939 -42.51 -2.19 -6.46
C ASN A 939 -42.44 -3.73 -6.47
N PRO A 940 -43.12 -4.40 -5.50
CA PRO A 940 -43.36 -5.84 -5.58
C PRO A 940 -44.24 -6.18 -6.76
N THR A 941 -44.01 -7.33 -7.38
CA THR A 941 -45.01 -7.88 -8.31
C THR A 941 -46.27 -8.27 -7.53
N PRO A 942 -47.44 -8.43 -8.21
CA PRO A 942 -48.66 -8.92 -7.54
C PRO A 942 -48.48 -10.25 -6.82
N GLU A 943 -47.64 -11.12 -7.37
CA GLU A 943 -47.32 -12.43 -6.79
C GLU A 943 -46.41 -12.31 -5.55
N GLU A 944 -45.38 -11.47 -5.60
CA GLU A 944 -44.50 -11.20 -4.46
C GLU A 944 -45.31 -10.57 -3.30
N ASN A 945 -46.16 -9.57 -3.59
CA ASN A 945 -47.03 -8.94 -2.59
C ASN A 945 -47.95 -9.96 -1.92
N LYS A 946 -48.56 -10.83 -2.71
CA LYS A 946 -49.42 -11.91 -2.21
C LYS A 946 -48.62 -12.87 -1.31
N HIS A 947 -47.44 -13.33 -1.72
CA HIS A 947 -46.63 -14.24 -0.93
C HIS A 947 -46.21 -13.60 0.42
N CYS A 948 -45.86 -12.31 0.43
CA CYS A 948 -45.54 -11.61 1.66
C CYS A 948 -46.76 -11.51 2.60
N LEU A 949 -47.95 -11.22 2.05
CA LEU A 949 -49.19 -11.19 2.84
C LEU A 949 -49.56 -12.57 3.37
N ASP A 950 -49.52 -13.60 2.54
CA ASP A 950 -49.80 -15.01 2.95
C ASP A 950 -48.82 -15.44 4.06
N TYR A 951 -47.55 -15.04 3.96
CA TYR A 951 -46.54 -15.30 5.00
C TYR A 951 -46.90 -14.61 6.33
N LEU A 952 -47.22 -13.32 6.31
CA LEU A 952 -47.63 -12.58 7.49
C LEU A 952 -48.90 -13.16 8.12
N HIS A 953 -49.87 -13.55 7.32
CA HIS A 953 -51.09 -14.21 7.78
C HIS A 953 -50.79 -15.59 8.41
N SER A 954 -49.83 -16.35 7.91
CA SER A 954 -49.40 -17.63 8.48
C SER A 954 -48.76 -17.49 9.86
N LEU A 955 -48.29 -16.29 10.21
CA LEU A 955 -47.68 -15.94 11.49
C LEU A 955 -48.64 -15.11 12.40
N ALA A 956 -49.94 -15.15 12.12
CA ALA A 956 -50.94 -14.33 12.86
C ALA A 956 -50.96 -14.63 14.37
N ASP A 957 -50.52 -15.81 14.82
CA ASP A 957 -50.38 -16.20 16.22
C ASP A 957 -49.16 -15.58 16.92
N GLN A 958 -48.22 -15.01 16.16
CA GLN A 958 -47.05 -14.28 16.68
C GLN A 958 -47.37 -12.81 16.91
N SER A 959 -46.51 -12.12 17.68
CA SER A 959 -46.61 -10.65 17.75
C SER A 959 -46.35 -10.01 16.39
N PRO A 960 -47.02 -8.92 16.02
CA PRO A 960 -46.73 -8.22 14.76
C PRO A 960 -45.27 -7.88 14.59
N ASP A 961 -44.59 -7.42 15.63
CA ASP A 961 -43.15 -7.12 15.62
C ASP A 961 -42.28 -8.31 15.21
N ALA A 962 -42.61 -9.53 15.66
CA ALA A 962 -41.90 -10.75 15.32
C ALA A 962 -42.16 -11.17 13.87
N ALA A 963 -43.42 -11.17 13.41
CA ALA A 963 -43.76 -11.52 12.02
C ALA A 963 -43.13 -10.57 11.00
N TRP A 964 -43.16 -9.27 11.25
CA TRP A 964 -42.54 -8.29 10.37
C TRP A 964 -41.02 -8.30 10.43
N ARG A 965 -40.41 -8.61 11.58
CA ARG A 965 -38.98 -8.86 11.67
C ARG A 965 -38.54 -10.03 10.80
N ASP A 966 -39.28 -11.14 10.86
CA ASP A 966 -38.98 -12.34 10.10
C ASP A 966 -39.18 -12.12 8.59
N LEU A 967 -40.20 -11.33 8.19
CA LEU A 967 -40.35 -10.89 6.81
C LEU A 967 -39.18 -9.97 6.38
N SER A 968 -38.79 -9.01 7.21
CA SER A 968 -37.64 -8.11 6.94
C SER A 968 -36.37 -8.92 6.70
N GLN A 969 -36.10 -9.90 7.55
CA GLN A 969 -34.92 -10.78 7.44
C GLN A 969 -35.00 -11.66 6.18
N SER A 970 -36.17 -12.14 5.81
CA SER A 970 -36.38 -12.89 4.58
C SER A 970 -36.08 -12.06 3.34
N LEU A 971 -36.50 -10.79 3.30
CA LEU A 971 -36.20 -9.87 2.20
C LEU A 971 -34.70 -9.55 2.12
N ILE A 972 -34.00 -9.35 3.25
CA ILE A 972 -32.54 -9.15 3.29
C ILE A 972 -31.80 -10.36 2.72
N ASN A 973 -32.30 -11.57 2.89
CA ASN A 973 -31.69 -12.80 2.39
C ASN A 973 -31.97 -13.08 0.90
N LEU A 974 -32.77 -12.27 0.22
CA LEU A 974 -32.99 -12.42 -1.21
C LEU A 974 -31.73 -12.05 -2.00
N LYS A 975 -31.46 -12.82 -3.06
CA LYS A 975 -30.30 -12.54 -3.96
C LYS A 975 -30.33 -11.13 -4.53
N GLU A 976 -31.49 -10.55 -4.79
CA GLU A 976 -31.63 -9.20 -5.30
C GLU A 976 -31.07 -8.12 -4.35
N MET A 977 -31.05 -8.39 -3.03
CA MET A 977 -30.45 -7.51 -2.03
C MET A 977 -28.93 -7.44 -2.19
N ILE A 978 -28.30 -8.56 -2.51
CA ILE A 978 -26.84 -8.70 -2.48
C ILE A 978 -26.18 -8.73 -3.87
N TYR A 979 -26.98 -8.70 -4.96
CA TYR A 979 -26.45 -8.66 -6.33
C TYR A 979 -26.79 -7.36 -7.05
N LEU A 980 -25.86 -6.93 -7.88
CA LEU A 980 -25.98 -5.79 -8.78
C LEU A 980 -26.23 -6.33 -10.20
N ARG A 981 -27.39 -5.96 -10.77
CA ARG A 981 -27.84 -6.36 -12.11
C ARG A 981 -27.55 -5.28 -13.14
#